data_276ebefeaa02a79eb7c3f2f9811d2b5b
#
_entry.id   276ebefeaa02a79eb7c3f2f9811d2b5b
#
_cell.length_a   1.000
_cell.length_b   1.000
_cell.length_c   1.000
_cell.angle_alpha   90.00
_cell.angle_beta   90.00
_cell.angle_gamma   90.00
#
_symmetry.space_group_name_H-M   'P 1'
#
loop_
_entity.id
_entity.type
_entity.pdbx_description
1 polymer ?
#
loop_
_entity_poly.entity_id
_entity_poly.type
_entity_poly.pdbx_seq_one_letter_code
_entity_poly.pdbx_strand_id
1 'polypeptide(L)'
;LIPGYTQQASIESGLQKLSMADAIIKGRGQLAPASLKQLQWVPQSDLFSYVDLDKVIVVHASTLERDTLDLLKTIQPGIEKSGGKKLTNLPPITWISKDQFWFQSDHVIYKAHLDGTVSVKNWYPKEAENTDIEPNDFKTAYTLNDNLFINIGGKELGVGISDKKGLVFGKSVHRDEFGISKGTYWSPNGRFLAYYQMDESMVTEYPIIILDSMPAQIRTIRYPFSGSKSHEVTIGVYDTQSGKSVLLKTGEPKEQYLTNIAWTPDEKFILVAIVNREQNRMSLKMFDAQTGEIEKILFEETNDRWVEPENPPIFVPGKSDWFIWQSERQGFKQLYLYSLTGKLIRHLTPDKVPVTNTYGFSENASDFFYQAADESGLNRYLYRVNLYTGKSSRMTKAEGTHQIIPEKGGRWFIDVFSNNNTPRSLFVQSTQPDSQPTTLFTAPNPLTKVLLGQTKLLSLNTTDGYALNTRLIFPPDFDIKKRYPTILYVYNGPHVQLVTNTWLFGAELWMHRLACNGYIVAVVDGRGSANRGFAFESAIHRNLATLEIQDQLAVVKYLIDMGFADSDRIGVYGWSYGGFMTTSLLTRPESTDVFKCGVAGGPVLDWSMYEIMYTERYMDTPKENPEGYAKNNLFNYIENLNRRLLLIHGSSDDIVLWQHSLRYIRECVRKNKQVEYFVYPEHPHNVGGKDRVHLFEKIEQFFLENL
;
A
#
# COMPACT_ATOMS: atom_id res chain seq x y z
N LEU A 1 -16.94 -0.54 32.62
CA LEU A 1 -17.88 0.35 31.90
C LEU A 1 -17.11 1.11 30.82
N ILE A 2 -17.59 1.06 29.58
CA ILE A 2 -17.01 1.84 28.48
C ILE A 2 -17.30 3.32 28.79
N PRO A 3 -16.30 4.20 28.95
CA PRO A 3 -16.56 5.63 29.18
C PRO A 3 -17.43 6.22 28.06
N GLY A 4 -18.52 6.91 28.42
CA GLY A 4 -19.41 7.57 27.46
C GLY A 4 -20.58 6.74 26.92
N TYR A 5 -20.89 5.59 27.52
CA TYR A 5 -22.13 4.88 27.21
C TYR A 5 -23.30 5.49 28.01
N THR A 6 -24.10 6.34 27.36
CA THR A 6 -25.42 6.74 27.81
C THR A 6 -26.47 5.85 27.14
N GLN A 7 -27.45 5.38 27.93
CA GLN A 7 -28.53 4.50 27.51
C GLN A 7 -29.24 5.01 26.23
N GLN A 8 -29.54 4.06 25.32
CA GLN A 8 -30.46 4.13 24.19
C GLN A 8 -30.63 5.51 23.52
N ALA A 9 -29.84 5.74 22.48
CA ALA A 9 -30.28 6.65 21.42
C ALA A 9 -31.46 5.94 20.71
N SER A 10 -32.64 6.55 20.73
CA SER A 10 -33.75 6.11 19.87
C SER A 10 -33.26 6.16 18.41
N ILE A 11 -33.38 5.04 17.67
CA ILE A 11 -33.09 5.03 16.24
C ILE A 11 -33.99 6.10 15.61
N GLU A 12 -33.37 7.11 14.98
CA GLU A 12 -34.14 8.12 14.26
C GLU A 12 -34.98 7.45 13.18
N SER A 13 -36.29 7.73 13.18
CA SER A 13 -37.21 7.18 12.19
C SER A 13 -36.84 7.71 10.80
N GLY A 14 -36.57 6.81 9.84
CA GLY A 14 -36.27 7.18 8.45
C GLY A 14 -34.86 6.83 7.96
N LEU A 15 -33.95 6.30 8.83
CA LEU A 15 -32.66 5.80 8.40
C LEU A 15 -32.78 4.50 7.62
N GLN A 16 -32.03 4.39 6.54
CA GLN A 16 -32.03 3.21 5.64
C GLN A 16 -30.92 2.22 6.01
N LYS A 17 -31.28 0.95 6.16
CA LYS A 17 -30.33 -0.12 6.27
C LYS A 17 -29.70 -0.40 4.90
N LEU A 18 -28.37 -0.49 4.82
CA LEU A 18 -27.65 -0.76 3.58
C LEU A 18 -27.93 -2.19 3.09
N SER A 19 -28.11 -2.36 1.78
CA SER A 19 -27.90 -3.66 1.14
C SER A 19 -26.39 -3.97 1.08
N MET A 20 -25.99 -5.23 0.86
CA MET A 20 -24.58 -5.54 0.64
C MET A 20 -24.05 -4.86 -0.62
N ALA A 21 -24.85 -4.82 -1.69
CA ALA A 21 -24.49 -4.09 -2.91
C ALA A 21 -24.23 -2.59 -2.64
N ASP A 22 -25.08 -1.93 -1.83
CA ASP A 22 -24.85 -0.54 -1.46
C ASP A 22 -23.56 -0.36 -0.62
N ALA A 23 -23.34 -1.24 0.35
CA ALA A 23 -22.14 -1.19 1.19
C ALA A 23 -20.84 -1.37 0.38
N ILE A 24 -20.83 -2.28 -0.60
CA ILE A 24 -19.64 -2.60 -1.41
C ILE A 24 -19.45 -1.64 -2.58
N ILE A 25 -20.50 -1.36 -3.37
CA ILE A 25 -20.39 -0.56 -4.60
C ILE A 25 -20.51 0.92 -4.28
N LYS A 26 -21.61 1.34 -3.61
CA LYS A 26 -21.81 2.76 -3.30
C LYS A 26 -20.87 3.24 -2.22
N GLY A 27 -20.40 2.36 -1.32
CA GLY A 27 -19.39 2.69 -0.31
C GLY A 27 -18.08 3.22 -0.89
N ARG A 28 -17.74 2.85 -2.13
CA ARG A 28 -16.58 3.36 -2.89
C ARG A 28 -16.92 4.48 -3.86
N GLY A 29 -18.16 4.91 -3.91
CA GLY A 29 -18.67 5.94 -4.82
C GLY A 29 -19.57 6.93 -4.10
N GLN A 30 -20.89 6.81 -4.28
CA GLN A 30 -21.88 7.78 -3.78
C GLN A 30 -21.91 7.93 -2.26
N LEU A 31 -21.54 6.88 -1.50
CA LEU A 31 -21.49 6.89 -0.03
C LEU A 31 -20.07 7.12 0.51
N ALA A 32 -19.09 7.33 -0.37
CA ALA A 32 -17.75 7.76 0.02
C ALA A 32 -17.73 9.29 0.25
N PRO A 33 -16.87 9.80 1.15
CA PRO A 33 -16.69 11.24 1.30
C PRO A 33 -16.27 11.89 -0.02
N ALA A 34 -16.96 12.96 -0.41
CA ALA A 34 -16.66 13.70 -1.63
C ALA A 34 -15.20 14.19 -1.65
N SER A 35 -14.61 14.26 -2.83
CA SER A 35 -13.23 14.71 -3.05
C SER A 35 -13.13 15.60 -4.28
N LEU A 36 -12.16 16.50 -4.31
CA LEU A 36 -11.81 17.28 -5.50
C LEU A 36 -10.99 16.37 -6.44
N LYS A 37 -11.49 16.20 -7.68
CA LYS A 37 -10.85 15.32 -8.67
C LYS A 37 -9.61 15.98 -9.26
N GLN A 38 -8.56 15.21 -9.54
CA GLN A 38 -7.30 15.70 -10.13
C GLN A 38 -6.72 16.92 -9.41
N LEU A 39 -6.85 16.97 -8.07
CA LEU A 39 -6.30 18.06 -7.26
C LEU A 39 -4.77 18.05 -7.34
N GLN A 40 -4.17 19.14 -7.85
CA GLN A 40 -2.73 19.26 -8.07
C GLN A 40 -2.28 20.71 -8.08
N TRP A 41 -1.02 20.93 -7.70
CA TRP A 41 -0.38 22.24 -7.80
C TRP A 41 0.05 22.55 -9.23
N VAL A 42 -0.03 23.82 -9.61
CA VAL A 42 0.56 24.34 -10.85
C VAL A 42 2.03 24.70 -10.56
N PRO A 43 3.00 24.05 -11.24
CA PRO A 43 4.42 24.26 -10.94
C PRO A 43 4.85 25.73 -10.99
N GLN A 44 5.79 26.12 -10.12
CA GLN A 44 6.36 27.45 -10.02
C GLN A 44 5.34 28.57 -9.84
N SER A 45 4.24 28.29 -9.15
CA SER A 45 3.18 29.26 -8.89
C SER A 45 2.50 29.01 -7.54
N ASP A 46 1.70 29.98 -7.09
CA ASP A 46 0.82 29.85 -5.94
C ASP A 46 -0.58 29.37 -6.34
N LEU A 47 -0.68 28.70 -7.48
CA LEU A 47 -1.93 28.16 -8.02
C LEU A 47 -1.99 26.66 -7.83
N PHE A 48 -3.17 26.17 -7.59
CA PHE A 48 -3.52 24.76 -7.70
C PHE A 48 -4.81 24.59 -8.50
N SER A 49 -5.07 23.41 -8.99
CA SER A 49 -6.27 23.15 -9.77
C SER A 49 -6.95 21.83 -9.34
N TYR A 50 -8.23 21.75 -9.65
CA TYR A 50 -9.01 20.52 -9.58
C TYR A 50 -10.04 20.48 -10.72
N VAL A 51 -10.64 19.34 -10.96
CA VAL A 51 -11.68 19.15 -11.99
C VAL A 51 -13.06 19.05 -11.35
N ASP A 52 -13.98 19.88 -11.82
CA ASP A 52 -15.39 19.85 -11.48
C ASP A 52 -16.22 19.83 -12.77
N LEU A 53 -17.06 18.81 -12.96
CA LEU A 53 -17.93 18.63 -14.14
C LEU A 53 -17.22 18.93 -15.47
N ASP A 54 -16.06 18.31 -15.71
CA ASP A 54 -15.20 18.50 -16.90
C ASP A 54 -14.59 19.90 -17.09
N LYS A 55 -14.76 20.80 -16.12
CA LYS A 55 -14.06 22.09 -16.08
C LYS A 55 -12.87 22.00 -15.13
N VAL A 56 -11.79 22.68 -15.48
CA VAL A 56 -10.66 22.85 -14.60
C VAL A 56 -10.82 24.14 -13.80
N ILE A 57 -10.92 24.01 -12.51
CA ILE A 57 -10.98 25.14 -11.59
C ILE A 57 -9.54 25.41 -11.12
N VAL A 58 -9.02 26.58 -11.43
CA VAL A 58 -7.73 27.07 -10.95
C VAL A 58 -7.95 27.98 -9.76
N VAL A 59 -7.20 27.78 -8.69
CA VAL A 59 -7.40 28.47 -7.42
C VAL A 59 -6.10 29.12 -6.96
N HIS A 60 -6.19 30.36 -6.48
CA HIS A 60 -5.09 31.08 -5.85
C HIS A 60 -4.94 30.64 -4.38
N ALA A 61 -3.77 30.15 -3.98
CA ALA A 61 -3.55 29.62 -2.64
C ALA A 61 -3.78 30.63 -1.51
N SER A 62 -3.40 31.91 -1.74
CA SER A 62 -3.49 32.96 -0.72
C SER A 62 -4.89 33.57 -0.57
N THR A 63 -5.67 33.69 -1.65
CA THR A 63 -6.97 34.39 -1.68
C THR A 63 -8.15 33.43 -1.81
N LEU A 64 -7.92 32.22 -2.30
CA LEU A 64 -8.92 31.25 -2.74
C LEU A 64 -9.82 31.75 -3.88
N GLU A 65 -9.40 32.80 -4.60
CA GLU A 65 -10.05 33.20 -5.84
C GLU A 65 -9.97 32.08 -6.87
N ARG A 66 -11.01 31.95 -7.69
CA ARG A 66 -11.20 30.83 -8.62
C ARG A 66 -11.42 31.31 -10.03
N ASP A 67 -10.65 30.74 -10.95
CA ASP A 67 -10.87 30.85 -12.39
C ASP A 67 -11.36 29.50 -12.94
N THR A 68 -12.24 29.55 -13.93
CA THR A 68 -12.79 28.35 -14.58
C THR A 68 -12.33 28.23 -16.00
N LEU A 69 -11.66 27.14 -16.32
CA LEU A 69 -11.13 26.84 -17.67
C LEU A 69 -11.91 25.71 -18.32
N ASP A 70 -12.37 25.91 -19.56
CA ASP A 70 -12.95 24.87 -20.40
C ASP A 70 -11.87 24.23 -21.27
N LEU A 71 -10.96 23.49 -20.65
CA LEU A 71 -9.81 22.93 -21.35
C LEU A 71 -10.22 21.96 -22.44
N LEU A 72 -11.24 21.14 -22.23
CA LEU A 72 -11.71 20.19 -23.23
C LEU A 72 -12.11 20.90 -24.54
N LYS A 73 -12.90 21.97 -24.43
CA LYS A 73 -13.30 22.79 -25.58
C LYS A 73 -12.10 23.51 -26.22
N THR A 74 -11.19 24.00 -25.39
CA THR A 74 -10.01 24.74 -25.84
C THR A 74 -9.04 23.89 -26.66
N ILE A 75 -8.75 22.66 -26.19
CA ILE A 75 -7.73 21.80 -26.83
C ILE A 75 -8.29 20.94 -27.99
N GLN A 76 -9.60 20.71 -28.06
CA GLN A 76 -10.21 19.82 -29.03
C GLN A 76 -9.81 20.14 -30.49
N PRO A 77 -9.85 21.41 -30.97
CA PRO A 77 -9.41 21.75 -32.33
C PRO A 77 -7.93 21.44 -32.59
N GLY A 78 -7.09 21.66 -31.60
CA GLY A 78 -5.65 21.34 -31.69
C GLY A 78 -5.37 19.85 -31.77
N ILE A 79 -6.12 19.03 -31.02
CA ILE A 79 -6.04 17.56 -31.08
C ILE A 79 -6.42 17.06 -32.47
N GLU A 80 -7.56 17.50 -33.01
CA GLU A 80 -8.02 17.11 -34.35
C GLU A 80 -7.03 17.52 -35.45
N LYS A 81 -6.47 18.73 -35.36
CA LYS A 81 -5.42 19.20 -36.26
C LYS A 81 -4.13 18.35 -36.18
N SER A 82 -3.86 17.77 -35.02
CA SER A 82 -2.72 16.87 -34.78
C SER A 82 -3.00 15.41 -35.18
N GLY A 83 -4.17 15.12 -35.77
CA GLY A 83 -4.61 13.77 -36.19
C GLY A 83 -5.18 12.92 -35.05
N GLY A 84 -5.39 13.50 -33.85
CA GLY A 84 -5.98 12.80 -32.72
C GLY A 84 -7.51 12.70 -32.82
N LYS A 85 -8.09 11.74 -32.09
CA LYS A 85 -9.54 11.56 -32.02
C LYS A 85 -10.22 12.58 -31.12
N LYS A 86 -11.50 12.81 -31.37
CA LYS A 86 -12.34 13.65 -30.49
C LYS A 86 -12.41 13.07 -29.09
N LEU A 87 -12.09 13.88 -28.08
CA LEU A 87 -12.24 13.53 -26.69
C LEU A 87 -13.71 13.65 -26.26
N THR A 88 -14.18 12.69 -25.49
CA THR A 88 -15.51 12.71 -24.86
C THR A 88 -15.50 13.34 -23.48
N ASN A 89 -14.38 13.23 -22.77
CA ASN A 89 -14.14 13.78 -21.43
C ASN A 89 -12.72 14.35 -21.36
N LEU A 90 -12.48 15.24 -20.42
CA LEU A 90 -11.14 15.73 -20.15
C LEU A 90 -10.27 14.60 -19.56
N PRO A 91 -9.18 14.19 -20.22
CA PRO A 91 -8.26 13.21 -19.64
C PRO A 91 -7.55 13.78 -18.41
N PRO A 92 -6.93 12.93 -17.59
CA PRO A 92 -6.01 13.42 -16.56
C PRO A 92 -4.93 14.30 -17.16
N ILE A 93 -4.80 15.51 -16.63
CA ILE A 93 -3.78 16.48 -17.06
C ILE A 93 -2.66 16.56 -16.02
N THR A 94 -1.47 16.96 -16.47
CA THR A 94 -0.34 17.33 -15.60
C THR A 94 0.19 18.69 -16.02
N TRP A 95 0.19 19.64 -15.11
CA TRP A 95 0.72 20.99 -15.39
C TRP A 95 2.23 20.97 -15.55
N ILE A 96 2.72 21.72 -16.54
CA ILE A 96 4.15 22.03 -16.77
C ILE A 96 4.47 23.43 -16.26
N SER A 97 3.57 24.37 -16.53
CA SER A 97 3.64 25.78 -16.10
C SER A 97 2.23 26.35 -15.94
N LYS A 98 2.10 27.66 -15.69
CA LYS A 98 0.80 28.35 -15.56
C LYS A 98 -0.10 28.26 -16.79
N ASP A 99 0.51 28.09 -17.97
CA ASP A 99 -0.15 28.10 -19.27
C ASP A 99 0.02 26.83 -20.08
N GLN A 100 0.76 25.85 -19.56
CA GLN A 100 1.11 24.60 -20.26
C GLN A 100 0.83 23.38 -19.41
N PHE A 101 0.32 22.36 -20.06
CA PHE A 101 0.10 21.05 -19.46
C PHE A 101 0.27 19.94 -20.49
N TRP A 102 0.38 18.71 -20.02
CA TRP A 102 0.39 17.55 -20.88
C TRP A 102 -0.66 16.53 -20.43
N PHE A 103 -1.04 15.66 -21.33
CA PHE A 103 -1.99 14.57 -21.11
C PHE A 103 -1.74 13.43 -22.09
N GLN A 104 -2.39 12.30 -21.85
CA GLN A 104 -2.34 11.14 -22.72
C GLN A 104 -3.74 10.82 -23.25
N SER A 105 -3.81 10.43 -24.53
CA SER A 105 -5.01 9.89 -25.16
C SER A 105 -4.61 8.92 -26.27
N ASP A 106 -5.26 7.74 -26.34
CA ASP A 106 -4.97 6.70 -27.34
C ASP A 106 -3.46 6.37 -27.48
N HIS A 107 -2.75 6.24 -26.34
CA HIS A 107 -1.30 5.95 -26.30
C HIS A 107 -0.40 7.04 -26.93
N VAL A 108 -0.95 8.22 -27.16
CA VAL A 108 -0.22 9.40 -27.63
C VAL A 108 -0.10 10.41 -26.49
N ILE A 109 1.08 11.01 -26.38
CA ILE A 109 1.39 12.03 -25.38
C ILE A 109 1.30 13.40 -26.06
N TYR A 110 0.42 14.23 -25.52
CA TYR A 110 0.16 15.57 -26.00
C TYR A 110 0.66 16.62 -25.01
N LYS A 111 1.29 17.67 -25.53
CA LYS A 111 1.52 18.90 -24.79
C LYS A 111 0.57 19.98 -25.32
N ALA A 112 -0.11 20.66 -24.42
CA ALA A 112 -1.10 21.68 -24.76
C ALA A 112 -0.82 23.01 -24.03
N HIS A 113 -1.29 24.10 -24.62
CA HIS A 113 -1.30 25.45 -24.07
C HIS A 113 -2.73 25.91 -23.83
N LEU A 114 -2.93 26.89 -22.94
CA LEU A 114 -4.24 27.49 -22.67
C LEU A 114 -4.82 28.26 -23.85
N ASP A 115 -4.01 28.62 -24.84
CA ASP A 115 -4.46 29.24 -26.10
C ASP A 115 -5.06 28.23 -27.11
N GLY A 116 -5.08 26.93 -26.75
CA GLY A 116 -5.58 25.85 -27.62
C GLY A 116 -4.52 25.21 -28.53
N THR A 117 -3.27 25.68 -28.49
CA THR A 117 -2.19 25.03 -29.21
C THR A 117 -1.89 23.66 -28.63
N VAL A 118 -1.92 22.62 -29.47
CA VAL A 118 -1.61 21.24 -29.08
C VAL A 118 -0.52 20.68 -29.98
N SER A 119 0.43 19.96 -29.40
CA SER A 119 1.49 19.25 -30.11
C SER A 119 1.64 17.83 -29.60
N VAL A 120 1.79 16.87 -30.52
CA VAL A 120 2.22 15.51 -30.21
C VAL A 120 3.67 15.55 -29.77
N LYS A 121 3.97 14.93 -28.63
CA LYS A 121 5.33 14.84 -28.09
C LYS A 121 5.94 13.47 -28.29
N ASN A 122 5.14 12.45 -28.04
CA ASN A 122 5.57 11.07 -28.18
C ASN A 122 4.37 10.12 -28.26
N TRP A 123 4.63 8.83 -28.43
CA TRP A 123 3.65 7.77 -28.43
C TRP A 123 4.28 6.46 -27.96
N TYR A 124 3.44 5.46 -27.66
CA TYR A 124 3.86 4.09 -27.36
C TYR A 124 2.81 3.09 -27.90
N PRO A 125 3.18 1.83 -28.20
CA PRO A 125 2.26 0.81 -28.70
C PRO A 125 1.10 0.56 -27.74
N LYS A 126 -0.04 0.12 -28.29
CA LYS A 126 -1.24 -0.20 -27.49
C LYS A 126 -0.98 -1.34 -26.51
N GLU A 127 -0.15 -2.27 -26.89
CA GLU A 127 0.25 -3.47 -26.13
C GLU A 127 1.35 -3.17 -25.09
N ALA A 128 1.83 -1.93 -25.03
CA ALA A 128 2.88 -1.52 -24.11
C ALA A 128 2.41 -1.60 -22.64
N GLU A 129 3.24 -2.19 -21.82
CA GLU A 129 3.09 -2.28 -20.36
C GLU A 129 4.18 -1.43 -19.67
N ASN A 130 4.01 -1.15 -18.38
CA ASN A 130 5.02 -0.50 -17.53
C ASN A 130 5.57 0.80 -18.12
N THR A 131 4.70 1.64 -18.64
CA THR A 131 5.09 2.92 -19.26
C THR A 131 5.65 3.90 -18.24
N ASP A 132 6.83 4.48 -18.54
CA ASP A 132 7.52 5.50 -17.71
C ASP A 132 7.94 6.68 -18.58
N ILE A 133 7.31 7.83 -18.36
CA ILE A 133 7.50 9.03 -19.19
C ILE A 133 8.45 9.98 -18.49
N GLU A 134 9.55 10.34 -19.16
CA GLU A 134 10.46 11.40 -18.73
C GLU A 134 9.78 12.76 -18.97
N PRO A 135 9.62 13.61 -17.93
CA PRO A 135 8.74 14.76 -18.01
C PRO A 135 9.28 15.96 -18.78
N ASN A 136 10.61 16.06 -19.07
CA ASN A 136 11.19 17.22 -19.75
C ASN A 136 11.02 17.12 -21.27
N ASP A 137 11.45 15.99 -21.86
CA ASP A 137 11.44 15.74 -23.30
C ASP A 137 10.40 14.71 -23.75
N PHE A 138 9.64 14.14 -22.80
CA PHE A 138 8.63 13.09 -23.02
C PHE A 138 9.19 11.81 -23.65
N LYS A 139 10.47 11.50 -23.40
CA LYS A 139 11.00 10.17 -23.70
C LYS A 139 10.19 9.14 -22.93
N THR A 140 9.83 8.06 -23.59
CA THR A 140 8.91 7.08 -22.98
C THR A 140 9.56 5.71 -22.98
N ALA A 141 9.79 5.17 -21.80
CA ALA A 141 10.17 3.77 -21.61
C ALA A 141 8.91 2.93 -21.46
N TYR A 142 8.92 1.70 -21.98
CA TYR A 142 7.83 0.74 -21.85
C TYR A 142 8.30 -0.67 -22.12
N THR A 143 7.54 -1.65 -21.66
CA THR A 143 7.82 -3.06 -21.93
C THR A 143 6.83 -3.64 -22.94
N LEU A 144 7.33 -4.53 -23.81
CA LEU A 144 6.51 -5.40 -24.64
C LEU A 144 6.96 -6.84 -24.38
N ASN A 145 6.05 -7.67 -23.90
CA ASN A 145 6.38 -8.98 -23.34
C ASN A 145 7.42 -8.78 -22.21
N ASP A 146 8.60 -9.39 -22.33
CA ASP A 146 9.66 -9.27 -21.32
C ASP A 146 10.82 -8.35 -21.76
N ASN A 147 10.64 -7.60 -22.85
CA ASN A 147 11.64 -6.72 -23.42
C ASN A 147 11.36 -5.24 -23.12
N LEU A 148 12.44 -4.47 -22.95
CA LEU A 148 12.38 -3.03 -22.69
C LEU A 148 12.70 -2.23 -23.94
N PHE A 149 11.83 -1.27 -24.23
CA PHE A 149 11.95 -0.31 -25.32
C PHE A 149 11.89 1.12 -24.79
N ILE A 150 12.43 2.05 -25.55
CA ILE A 150 12.20 3.48 -25.38
C ILE A 150 11.75 4.11 -26.68
N ASN A 151 10.89 5.10 -26.59
CA ASN A 151 10.58 5.98 -27.71
C ASN A 151 11.14 7.38 -27.44
N ILE A 152 11.94 7.91 -28.37
CA ILE A 152 12.52 9.26 -28.30
C ILE A 152 12.09 10.01 -29.56
N GLY A 153 11.20 11.00 -29.40
CA GLY A 153 10.75 11.85 -30.50
C GLY A 153 10.08 11.07 -31.65
N GLY A 154 9.37 9.99 -31.34
CA GLY A 154 8.70 9.11 -32.31
C GLY A 154 9.55 7.97 -32.87
N LYS A 155 10.82 7.87 -32.47
CA LYS A 155 11.71 6.76 -32.83
C LYS A 155 11.79 5.73 -31.69
N GLU A 156 11.37 4.50 -31.99
CA GLU A 156 11.49 3.36 -31.09
C GLU A 156 12.90 2.76 -31.12
N LEU A 157 13.43 2.44 -29.94
CA LEU A 157 14.74 1.83 -29.73
C LEU A 157 14.62 0.71 -28.70
N GLY A 158 15.22 -0.45 -28.98
CA GLY A 158 15.37 -1.54 -28.00
C GLY A 158 16.47 -1.23 -27.01
N VAL A 159 16.20 -1.38 -25.72
CA VAL A 159 17.16 -1.15 -24.62
C VAL A 159 17.60 -2.48 -24.01
N GLY A 160 16.66 -3.34 -23.66
CA GLY A 160 16.88 -4.69 -23.16
C GLY A 160 16.07 -5.66 -23.99
N ILE A 161 16.72 -6.41 -24.86
CA ILE A 161 16.08 -7.32 -25.81
C ILE A 161 16.67 -8.72 -25.67
N SER A 162 15.83 -9.71 -25.49
CA SER A 162 16.21 -11.13 -25.45
C SER A 162 15.04 -12.02 -25.85
N ASP A 163 15.35 -13.15 -26.46
CA ASP A 163 14.43 -14.28 -26.71
C ASP A 163 14.56 -15.38 -25.65
N LYS A 164 15.49 -15.24 -24.70
CA LYS A 164 15.70 -16.18 -23.60
C LYS A 164 14.51 -16.11 -22.64
N LYS A 165 13.78 -17.24 -22.51
CA LYS A 165 12.70 -17.34 -21.51
C LYS A 165 13.20 -17.12 -20.10
N GLY A 166 12.48 -16.28 -19.35
CA GLY A 166 12.80 -15.93 -17.97
C GLY A 166 13.86 -14.84 -17.82
N LEU A 167 14.27 -14.19 -18.93
CA LEU A 167 15.06 -12.96 -18.87
C LEU A 167 14.13 -11.77 -19.14
N VAL A 168 13.94 -10.93 -18.13
CA VAL A 168 12.94 -9.86 -18.11
C VAL A 168 13.61 -8.50 -17.92
N PHE A 169 13.19 -7.50 -18.68
CA PHE A 169 13.75 -6.16 -18.63
C PHE A 169 12.68 -5.11 -18.31
N GLY A 170 13.04 -4.13 -17.48
CA GLY A 170 12.22 -2.95 -17.24
C GLY A 170 10.92 -3.18 -16.47
N LYS A 171 10.71 -4.37 -15.93
CA LYS A 171 9.58 -4.68 -15.02
C LYS A 171 10.04 -4.57 -13.57
N SER A 172 9.08 -4.43 -12.66
CA SER A 172 9.31 -4.51 -11.22
C SER A 172 9.92 -5.86 -10.84
N VAL A 173 10.71 -5.89 -9.79
CA VAL A 173 11.43 -7.07 -9.30
C VAL A 173 11.11 -7.34 -7.84
N HIS A 174 11.62 -8.46 -7.30
CA HIS A 174 11.49 -8.82 -5.89
C HIS A 174 10.05 -8.84 -5.39
N ARG A 175 9.07 -9.16 -6.29
CA ARG A 175 7.65 -9.27 -5.97
C ARG A 175 7.07 -7.96 -5.39
N ASP A 176 7.57 -6.81 -5.85
CA ASP A 176 7.19 -5.47 -5.41
C ASP A 176 7.51 -5.14 -3.94
N GLU A 177 8.36 -5.95 -3.30
CA GLU A 177 8.84 -5.70 -1.95
C GLU A 177 9.85 -4.53 -1.89
N PHE A 178 10.22 -4.07 -0.70
CA PHE A 178 11.17 -2.97 -0.46
C PHE A 178 10.76 -1.63 -1.10
N GLY A 179 9.45 -1.38 -1.27
CA GLY A 179 8.94 -0.15 -1.90
C GLY A 179 9.15 -0.08 -3.41
N ILE A 180 9.55 -1.18 -4.05
CA ILE A 180 9.69 -1.27 -5.50
C ILE A 180 8.30 -1.31 -6.13
N SER A 181 8.02 -0.39 -7.07
CA SER A 181 6.73 -0.32 -7.77
C SER A 181 6.88 -0.21 -9.29
N LYS A 182 8.13 -0.11 -9.80
CA LYS A 182 8.43 0.01 -11.22
C LYS A 182 9.81 -0.56 -11.55
N GLY A 183 10.06 -0.78 -12.83
CA GLY A 183 11.30 -1.38 -13.30
C GLY A 183 12.26 -0.41 -14.01
N THR A 184 11.91 0.87 -14.14
CA THR A 184 12.69 1.89 -14.86
C THR A 184 12.80 3.18 -14.07
N TYR A 185 13.95 3.87 -14.18
CA TYR A 185 14.26 5.07 -13.41
C TYR A 185 15.04 6.07 -14.28
N TRP A 186 14.35 7.09 -14.78
CA TRP A 186 14.99 8.17 -15.53
C TRP A 186 15.90 9.01 -14.64
N SER A 187 17.04 9.41 -15.16
CA SER A 187 17.91 10.39 -14.51
C SER A 187 17.27 11.80 -14.51
N PRO A 188 17.66 12.73 -13.63
CA PRO A 188 17.00 14.03 -13.46
C PRO A 188 16.82 14.86 -14.72
N ASN A 189 17.78 14.81 -15.66
CA ASN A 189 17.70 15.51 -16.95
C ASN A 189 17.31 14.57 -18.12
N GLY A 190 16.94 13.32 -17.82
CA GLY A 190 16.48 12.34 -18.81
C GLY A 190 17.57 11.86 -19.79
N ARG A 191 18.86 12.04 -19.48
CA ARG A 191 19.95 11.50 -20.31
C ARG A 191 20.04 10.00 -20.16
N PHE A 192 19.97 9.49 -18.94
CA PHE A 192 20.12 8.07 -18.64
C PHE A 192 18.80 7.45 -18.19
N LEU A 193 18.66 6.14 -18.48
CA LEU A 193 17.60 5.30 -17.98
C LEU A 193 18.22 4.12 -17.21
N ALA A 194 18.06 4.09 -15.90
CA ALA A 194 18.34 2.90 -15.13
C ALA A 194 17.15 1.93 -15.21
N TYR A 195 17.42 0.64 -15.34
CA TYR A 195 16.38 -0.37 -15.47
C TYR A 195 16.79 -1.70 -14.82
N TYR A 196 15.82 -2.41 -14.30
CA TYR A 196 16.04 -3.76 -13.83
C TYR A 196 16.13 -4.75 -15.00
N GLN A 197 17.10 -5.64 -14.90
CA GLN A 197 17.20 -6.87 -15.69
C GLN A 197 17.13 -8.03 -14.70
N MET A 198 16.10 -8.87 -14.81
CA MET A 198 15.86 -10.01 -13.94
C MET A 198 16.00 -11.31 -14.72
N ASP A 199 16.87 -12.21 -14.27
CA ASP A 199 16.89 -13.59 -14.73
C ASP A 199 16.13 -14.46 -13.72
N GLU A 200 14.98 -14.94 -14.12
CA GLU A 200 14.15 -15.87 -13.36
C GLU A 200 14.09 -17.26 -13.99
N SER A 201 15.03 -17.57 -14.91
CA SER A 201 15.04 -18.86 -15.63
C SER A 201 15.21 -20.06 -14.70
N MET A 202 15.82 -19.87 -13.52
CA MET A 202 15.99 -20.88 -12.49
C MET A 202 14.83 -20.98 -11.50
N VAL A 203 13.89 -20.03 -11.52
CA VAL A 203 12.75 -20.00 -10.60
C VAL A 203 11.70 -21.03 -11.03
N THR A 204 11.10 -21.69 -10.06
CA THR A 204 10.09 -22.73 -10.28
C THR A 204 8.92 -22.21 -11.11
N GLU A 205 8.56 -22.94 -12.16
CA GLU A 205 7.34 -22.69 -12.96
C GLU A 205 6.10 -23.21 -12.22
N TYR A 206 5.07 -22.36 -12.16
CA TYR A 206 3.78 -22.71 -11.59
C TYR A 206 2.66 -22.50 -12.61
N PRO A 207 1.76 -23.50 -12.84
CA PRO A 207 0.68 -23.41 -13.79
C PRO A 207 -0.54 -22.69 -13.20
N ILE A 208 -1.06 -21.70 -13.91
CA ILE A 208 -2.38 -21.09 -13.68
C ILE A 208 -3.31 -21.55 -14.80
N ILE A 209 -4.47 -22.09 -14.44
CA ILE A 209 -5.46 -22.60 -15.41
C ILE A 209 -6.36 -21.44 -15.86
N ILE A 210 -6.42 -21.21 -17.16
CA ILE A 210 -7.31 -20.25 -17.81
C ILE A 210 -8.55 -20.99 -18.31
N LEU A 211 -9.69 -20.70 -17.72
CA LEU A 211 -10.96 -21.42 -17.95
C LEU A 211 -11.81 -20.83 -19.07
N ASP A 212 -11.61 -19.57 -19.42
CA ASP A 212 -12.41 -18.85 -20.45
C ASP A 212 -12.13 -19.35 -21.88
N SER A 213 -11.17 -20.23 -22.08
CA SER A 213 -10.89 -20.85 -23.36
C SER A 213 -11.39 -22.31 -23.44
N MET A 214 -11.67 -22.79 -24.64
CA MET A 214 -12.14 -24.16 -24.89
C MET A 214 -11.19 -24.85 -25.89
N PRO A 215 -10.38 -25.86 -25.50
CA PRO A 215 -10.19 -26.33 -24.14
C PRO A 215 -9.49 -25.30 -23.24
N ALA A 216 -9.56 -25.51 -21.92
CA ALA A 216 -8.83 -24.70 -20.95
C ALA A 216 -7.32 -24.66 -21.26
N GLN A 217 -6.72 -23.50 -21.06
CA GLN A 217 -5.28 -23.27 -21.32
C GLN A 217 -4.50 -23.14 -20.02
N ILE A 218 -3.19 -23.23 -20.11
CA ILE A 218 -2.28 -23.02 -18.99
C ILE A 218 -1.44 -21.77 -19.26
N ARG A 219 -1.48 -20.82 -18.34
CA ARG A 219 -0.51 -19.73 -18.23
C ARG A 219 0.51 -20.10 -17.16
N THR A 220 1.78 -20.12 -17.50
CA THR A 220 2.85 -20.40 -16.54
C THR A 220 3.37 -19.09 -15.95
N ILE A 221 3.55 -19.05 -14.63
CA ILE A 221 4.24 -17.98 -13.91
C ILE A 221 5.50 -18.54 -13.24
N ARG A 222 6.47 -17.68 -12.95
CA ARG A 222 7.63 -18.00 -12.13
C ARG A 222 7.31 -17.67 -10.68
N TYR A 223 7.39 -18.67 -9.79
CA TYR A 223 7.07 -18.49 -8.38
C TYR A 223 8.21 -18.98 -7.49
N PRO A 224 8.89 -18.06 -6.79
CA PRO A 224 10.04 -18.38 -5.95
C PRO A 224 9.58 -18.85 -4.56
N PHE A 225 9.32 -20.15 -4.40
CA PHE A 225 8.92 -20.72 -3.12
C PHE A 225 10.00 -20.55 -2.05
N SER A 226 9.61 -20.27 -0.81
CA SER A 226 10.52 -20.16 0.33
C SER A 226 11.46 -21.37 0.45
N GLY A 227 12.75 -21.12 0.65
CA GLY A 227 13.80 -22.14 0.67
C GLY A 227 14.28 -22.60 -0.71
N SER A 228 13.63 -22.19 -1.81
CA SER A 228 14.05 -22.54 -3.17
C SER A 228 15.03 -21.51 -3.76
N LYS A 229 15.40 -21.68 -5.03
CA LYS A 229 16.18 -20.69 -5.77
C LYS A 229 15.33 -19.45 -6.09
N SER A 230 15.92 -18.28 -5.85
CA SER A 230 15.37 -17.00 -6.22
C SER A 230 15.79 -16.58 -7.63
N HIS A 231 15.15 -15.54 -8.15
CA HIS A 231 15.63 -14.85 -9.34
C HIS A 231 16.90 -14.04 -9.03
N GLU A 232 17.68 -13.77 -10.06
CA GLU A 232 18.88 -12.93 -10.00
C GLU A 232 18.60 -11.62 -10.71
N VAL A 233 18.89 -10.48 -10.05
CA VAL A 233 18.65 -9.15 -10.59
C VAL A 233 19.95 -8.43 -10.83
N THR A 234 20.02 -7.70 -11.94
CA THR A 234 21.05 -6.71 -12.23
C THR A 234 20.40 -5.39 -12.60
N ILE A 235 21.17 -4.27 -12.56
CA ILE A 235 20.70 -2.96 -12.98
C ILE A 235 21.50 -2.54 -14.21
N GLY A 236 20.78 -2.30 -15.31
CA GLY A 236 21.33 -1.68 -16.51
C GLY A 236 21.16 -0.16 -16.48
N VAL A 237 22.08 0.54 -17.07
CA VAL A 237 22.04 1.99 -17.29
C VAL A 237 22.20 2.26 -18.78
N TYR A 238 21.16 2.75 -19.42
CA TYR A 238 21.15 3.10 -20.83
C TYR A 238 21.39 4.60 -21.01
N ASP A 239 22.41 4.97 -21.81
CA ASP A 239 22.67 6.36 -22.21
C ASP A 239 21.93 6.68 -23.51
N THR A 240 20.95 7.55 -23.46
CA THR A 240 20.14 7.93 -24.63
C THR A 240 20.91 8.68 -25.71
N GLN A 241 22.07 9.24 -25.38
CA GLN A 241 22.92 9.96 -26.33
C GLN A 241 23.84 9.01 -27.10
N SER A 242 24.47 8.07 -26.42
CA SER A 242 25.38 7.10 -27.06
C SER A 242 24.69 5.84 -27.58
N GLY A 243 23.48 5.56 -27.12
CA GLY A 243 22.75 4.33 -27.44
C GLY A 243 23.33 3.06 -26.80
N LYS A 244 24.14 3.20 -25.74
CA LYS A 244 24.83 2.08 -25.08
C LYS A 244 24.29 1.85 -23.68
N SER A 245 24.28 0.58 -23.26
CA SER A 245 24.01 0.18 -21.88
C SER A 245 25.26 -0.30 -21.18
N VAL A 246 25.36 -0.03 -19.88
CA VAL A 246 26.31 -0.66 -18.97
C VAL A 246 25.56 -1.36 -17.85
N LEU A 247 26.10 -2.41 -17.27
CA LEU A 247 25.54 -3.09 -16.10
C LEU A 247 26.30 -2.65 -14.84
N LEU A 248 25.57 -2.34 -13.78
CA LEU A 248 26.19 -2.05 -12.48
C LEU A 248 26.83 -3.31 -11.91
N LYS A 249 28.06 -3.21 -11.43
CA LYS A 249 28.82 -4.32 -10.84
C LYS A 249 28.44 -4.51 -9.36
N THR A 250 27.25 -5.02 -9.11
CA THR A 250 26.66 -5.15 -7.76
C THR A 250 27.34 -6.20 -6.89
N GLY A 251 28.15 -7.09 -7.50
CA GLY A 251 28.92 -8.12 -6.78
C GLY A 251 28.16 -9.45 -6.57
N GLU A 252 28.70 -10.25 -5.70
CA GLU A 252 28.16 -11.56 -5.30
C GLU A 252 27.71 -11.51 -3.82
N PRO A 253 26.76 -12.36 -3.39
CA PRO A 253 26.05 -13.35 -4.19
C PRO A 253 25.03 -12.71 -5.13
N LYS A 254 24.64 -13.40 -6.21
CA LYS A 254 23.60 -12.92 -7.14
C LYS A 254 22.21 -12.92 -6.53
N GLU A 255 21.94 -13.86 -5.63
CA GLU A 255 20.70 -13.89 -4.84
C GLU A 255 20.71 -12.80 -3.75
N GLN A 256 20.60 -11.56 -4.16
CA GLN A 256 20.51 -10.35 -3.32
C GLN A 256 19.39 -9.47 -3.85
N TYR A 257 18.89 -8.54 -3.02
CA TYR A 257 17.85 -7.60 -3.41
C TYR A 257 18.45 -6.25 -3.73
N LEU A 258 18.23 -5.77 -4.95
CA LEU A 258 18.68 -4.47 -5.44
C LEU A 258 17.52 -3.48 -5.35
N THR A 259 17.58 -2.56 -4.40
CA THR A 259 16.44 -1.74 -4.01
C THR A 259 16.76 -0.25 -4.01
N ASN A 260 15.76 0.62 -3.90
CA ASN A 260 15.86 2.05 -3.62
C ASN A 260 16.83 2.81 -4.53
N ILE A 261 16.70 2.59 -5.84
CA ILE A 261 17.52 3.27 -6.86
C ILE A 261 17.31 4.78 -6.80
N ALA A 262 18.38 5.54 -6.65
CA ALA A 262 18.37 7.00 -6.69
C ALA A 262 19.53 7.56 -7.51
N TRP A 263 19.23 8.52 -8.40
CA TRP A 263 20.22 9.27 -9.15
C TRP A 263 20.80 10.41 -8.33
N THR A 264 22.10 10.64 -8.42
CA THR A 264 22.66 11.92 -7.96
C THR A 264 22.16 13.06 -8.85
N PRO A 265 22.01 14.30 -8.32
CA PRO A 265 21.49 15.43 -9.09
C PRO A 265 22.32 15.78 -10.34
N ASP A 266 23.61 15.44 -10.35
CA ASP A 266 24.51 15.64 -11.49
C ASP A 266 24.55 14.46 -12.47
N GLU A 267 23.75 13.42 -12.24
CA GLU A 267 23.62 12.20 -13.06
C GLU A 267 24.91 11.37 -13.19
N LYS A 268 25.93 11.65 -12.38
CA LYS A 268 27.20 10.90 -12.45
C LYS A 268 27.12 9.55 -11.76
N PHE A 269 26.34 9.48 -10.69
CA PHE A 269 26.26 8.28 -9.87
C PHE A 269 24.82 7.82 -9.65
N ILE A 270 24.71 6.53 -9.36
CA ILE A 270 23.48 5.88 -8.92
C ILE A 270 23.71 5.28 -7.54
N LEU A 271 22.82 5.57 -6.61
CA LEU A 271 22.77 4.93 -5.30
C LEU A 271 21.81 3.74 -5.36
N VAL A 272 22.24 2.62 -4.80
CA VAL A 272 21.44 1.39 -4.70
C VAL A 272 21.58 0.83 -3.30
N ALA A 273 20.48 0.55 -2.62
CA ALA A 273 20.49 -0.23 -1.40
C ALA A 273 20.47 -1.71 -1.76
N ILE A 274 21.52 -2.42 -1.36
CA ILE A 274 21.68 -3.86 -1.61
C ILE A 274 21.41 -4.59 -0.31
N VAL A 275 20.37 -5.42 -0.29
CA VAL A 275 19.97 -6.24 0.84
C VAL A 275 20.34 -7.69 0.58
N ASN A 276 20.93 -8.38 1.57
CA ASN A 276 21.24 -9.80 1.46
C ASN A 276 19.97 -10.65 1.45
N ARG A 277 20.06 -11.92 1.06
CA ARG A 277 18.89 -12.81 0.98
C ARG A 277 18.22 -13.00 2.34
N GLU A 278 18.98 -13.06 3.42
CA GLU A 278 18.47 -13.16 4.79
C GLU A 278 17.77 -11.88 5.27
N GLN A 279 17.81 -10.82 4.48
CA GLN A 279 17.17 -9.52 4.72
C GLN A 279 17.53 -8.87 6.06
N ASN A 280 18.65 -9.22 6.63
CA ASN A 280 19.14 -8.71 7.92
C ASN A 280 20.34 -7.77 7.80
N ARG A 281 20.86 -7.56 6.59
CA ARG A 281 21.96 -6.64 6.27
C ARG A 281 21.68 -5.89 4.97
N MET A 282 21.85 -4.58 5.01
CA MET A 282 21.77 -3.68 3.86
C MET A 282 23.06 -2.88 3.73
N SER A 283 23.54 -2.70 2.49
CA SER A 283 24.63 -1.77 2.14
C SER A 283 24.11 -0.75 1.14
N LEU A 284 24.19 0.55 1.47
CA LEU A 284 23.93 1.61 0.48
C LEU A 284 25.21 1.86 -0.32
N LYS A 285 25.18 1.51 -1.60
CA LYS A 285 26.34 1.62 -2.51
C LYS A 285 26.11 2.69 -3.57
N MET A 286 27.20 3.37 -3.96
CA MET A 286 27.25 4.36 -5.02
C MET A 286 28.02 3.80 -6.20
N PHE A 287 27.45 3.87 -7.40
CA PHE A 287 28.02 3.37 -8.64
C PHE A 287 28.20 4.49 -9.65
N ASP A 288 29.28 4.46 -10.40
CA ASP A 288 29.47 5.33 -11.56
C ASP A 288 28.50 4.94 -12.68
N ALA A 289 27.72 5.90 -13.15
CA ALA A 289 26.62 5.65 -14.10
C ALA A 289 27.11 5.28 -15.52
N GLN A 290 28.35 5.62 -15.87
CA GLN A 290 28.90 5.38 -17.22
C GLN A 290 29.69 4.08 -17.29
N THR A 291 30.34 3.66 -16.23
CA THR A 291 31.20 2.46 -16.18
C THR A 291 30.57 1.29 -15.46
N GLY A 292 29.56 1.54 -14.62
CA GLY A 292 28.92 0.56 -13.75
C GLY A 292 29.81 0.12 -12.57
N GLU A 293 31.00 0.71 -12.40
CA GLU A 293 31.91 0.39 -11.30
C GLU A 293 31.36 0.92 -9.98
N ILE A 294 31.70 0.19 -8.90
CA ILE A 294 31.42 0.68 -7.57
C ILE A 294 32.38 1.83 -7.21
N GLU A 295 31.83 2.99 -6.94
CA GLU A 295 32.60 4.13 -6.45
C GLU A 295 32.83 4.02 -4.96
N LYS A 296 31.77 3.67 -4.19
CA LYS A 296 31.85 3.67 -2.73
C LYS A 296 30.70 2.91 -2.07
N ILE A 297 30.98 2.30 -0.89
CA ILE A 297 29.97 1.92 0.08
C ILE A 297 29.78 3.10 1.04
N LEU A 298 28.59 3.67 1.07
CA LEU A 298 28.31 4.84 1.90
C LEU A 298 28.14 4.46 3.36
N PHE A 299 27.32 3.45 3.64
CA PHE A 299 27.14 2.86 4.97
C PHE A 299 26.42 1.50 4.86
N GLU A 300 26.38 0.81 5.99
CA GLU A 300 25.67 -0.46 6.16
C GLU A 300 24.69 -0.38 7.34
N GLU A 301 23.62 -1.17 7.26
CA GLU A 301 22.68 -1.40 8.34
C GLU A 301 22.52 -2.89 8.57
N THR A 302 22.42 -3.29 9.83
CA THR A 302 22.17 -4.68 10.24
C THR A 302 21.13 -4.72 11.34
N ASN A 303 20.38 -5.81 11.39
CA ASN A 303 19.43 -6.08 12.46
C ASN A 303 19.34 -7.60 12.66
N ASP A 304 19.13 -8.04 13.89
CA ASP A 304 19.01 -9.47 14.21
C ASP A 304 17.71 -10.10 13.67
N ARG A 305 16.76 -9.28 13.22
CA ARG A 305 15.50 -9.74 12.59
C ARG A 305 15.51 -9.42 11.11
N TRP A 306 15.21 -8.17 10.73
CA TRP A 306 15.30 -7.74 9.34
C TRP A 306 15.64 -6.25 9.20
N VAL A 307 16.15 -5.90 8.04
CA VAL A 307 16.32 -4.52 7.56
C VAL A 307 15.51 -4.36 6.28
N GLU A 308 14.59 -3.40 6.27
CA GLU A 308 13.68 -3.19 5.14
C GLU A 308 13.74 -1.72 4.67
N PRO A 309 14.60 -1.40 3.70
CA PRO A 309 14.63 -0.08 3.09
C PRO A 309 13.47 0.07 2.10
N GLU A 310 12.51 0.95 2.39
CA GLU A 310 11.31 1.15 1.56
C GLU A 310 11.38 2.39 0.67
N ASN A 311 12.26 3.34 1.00
CA ASN A 311 12.32 4.63 0.31
C ASN A 311 13.72 4.95 -0.21
N PRO A 312 13.85 5.45 -1.44
CA PRO A 312 15.16 5.84 -1.97
C PRO A 312 15.72 7.08 -1.25
N PRO A 313 17.06 7.30 -1.32
CA PRO A 313 17.67 8.54 -0.86
C PRO A 313 17.02 9.78 -1.49
N ILE A 314 16.72 10.81 -0.68
CA ILE A 314 16.13 12.07 -1.13
C ILE A 314 17.20 13.16 -1.09
N PHE A 315 17.68 13.59 -2.25
CA PHE A 315 18.73 14.62 -2.33
C PHE A 315 18.21 16.01 -1.94
N VAL A 316 19.07 16.76 -1.22
CA VAL A 316 18.75 18.12 -0.76
C VAL A 316 18.98 19.11 -1.90
N PRO A 317 17.96 19.88 -2.33
CA PRO A 317 18.12 20.89 -3.37
C PRO A 317 19.23 21.89 -3.04
N GLY A 318 20.11 22.18 -4.01
CA GLY A 318 21.25 23.08 -3.83
C GLY A 318 22.41 22.53 -2.98
N LYS A 319 22.32 21.28 -2.51
CA LYS A 319 23.34 20.55 -1.75
C LYS A 319 23.51 19.17 -2.37
N SER A 320 24.10 19.09 -3.54
CA SER A 320 24.18 17.86 -4.36
C SER A 320 24.87 16.68 -3.67
N ASP A 321 25.62 16.95 -2.59
CA ASP A 321 26.31 15.97 -1.77
C ASP A 321 25.53 15.54 -0.51
N TRP A 322 24.35 16.12 -0.23
CA TRP A 322 23.52 15.77 0.91
C TRP A 322 22.25 15.03 0.51
N PHE A 323 21.91 14.01 1.27
CA PHE A 323 20.65 13.29 1.09
C PHE A 323 20.03 12.86 2.42
N ILE A 324 18.70 12.70 2.42
CA ILE A 324 17.94 12.14 3.55
C ILE A 324 17.73 10.65 3.28
N TRP A 325 17.96 9.85 4.31
CA TRP A 325 17.72 8.41 4.35
C TRP A 325 16.72 8.07 5.45
N GLN A 326 15.76 7.19 5.17
CA GLN A 326 14.84 6.66 6.16
C GLN A 326 15.34 5.30 6.67
N SER A 327 15.31 5.10 8.00
CA SER A 327 15.80 3.86 8.63
C SER A 327 15.12 3.60 9.97
N GLU A 328 14.95 2.32 10.31
CA GLU A 328 14.42 1.85 11.61
C GLU A 328 15.50 1.46 12.61
N ARG A 329 16.76 1.75 12.35
CA ARG A 329 17.93 1.34 13.18
C ARG A 329 17.83 1.70 14.66
N GLN A 330 16.99 2.66 15.04
CA GLN A 330 16.73 3.05 16.42
C GLN A 330 15.35 2.64 16.93
N GLY A 331 14.73 1.67 16.26
CA GLY A 331 13.45 1.09 16.68
C GLY A 331 12.20 1.79 16.15
N PHE A 332 12.35 2.85 15.35
CA PHE A 332 11.24 3.53 14.64
C PHE A 332 11.70 3.97 13.27
N LYS A 333 10.79 4.04 12.28
CA LYS A 333 11.08 4.64 10.96
C LYS A 333 11.41 6.12 11.15
N GLN A 334 12.66 6.51 10.98
CA GLN A 334 13.19 7.85 11.26
C GLN A 334 14.04 8.37 10.10
N LEU A 335 14.30 9.67 10.08
CA LEU A 335 15.02 10.36 9.01
C LEU A 335 16.44 10.74 9.47
N TYR A 336 17.39 10.47 8.61
CA TYR A 336 18.81 10.73 8.81
C TYR A 336 19.39 11.53 7.66
N LEU A 337 20.10 12.60 7.95
CA LEU A 337 20.83 13.40 6.94
C LEU A 337 22.25 12.86 6.79
N TYR A 338 22.60 12.48 5.57
CA TYR A 338 23.92 11.97 5.20
C TYR A 338 24.58 12.84 4.13
N SER A 339 25.91 12.72 4.03
CA SER A 339 26.66 13.18 2.86
C SER A 339 27.02 12.03 1.92
N LEU A 340 27.32 12.31 0.66
CA LEU A 340 27.85 11.33 -0.31
C LEU A 340 29.24 10.78 0.07
N THR A 341 29.88 11.32 1.13
CA THR A 341 31.06 10.69 1.73
C THR A 341 30.72 9.49 2.62
N GLY A 342 29.44 9.24 2.87
CA GLY A 342 28.95 8.21 3.81
C GLY A 342 28.89 8.70 5.27
N LYS A 343 29.18 9.99 5.53
CA LYS A 343 29.14 10.54 6.88
C LYS A 343 27.69 10.86 7.29
N LEU A 344 27.25 10.35 8.42
CA LEU A 344 26.03 10.80 9.09
C LEU A 344 26.25 12.24 9.59
N ILE A 345 25.47 13.17 9.05
CA ILE A 345 25.50 14.58 9.44
C ILE A 345 24.59 14.80 10.66
N ARG A 346 23.38 14.22 10.61
CA ARG A 346 22.38 14.44 11.65
C ARG A 346 21.26 13.39 11.66
N HIS A 347 20.77 13.04 12.86
CA HIS A 347 19.46 12.45 13.06
C HIS A 347 18.42 13.58 13.09
N LEU A 348 17.40 13.49 12.22
CA LEU A 348 16.49 14.62 11.94
C LEU A 348 15.18 14.55 12.76
N THR A 349 14.70 13.37 13.06
CA THR A 349 13.36 13.20 13.67
C THR A 349 13.46 12.87 15.16
N PRO A 350 12.46 13.24 15.97
CA PRO A 350 12.41 12.88 17.38
C PRO A 350 12.33 11.35 17.57
N ASP A 351 12.88 10.88 18.68
CA ASP A 351 12.74 9.49 19.11
C ASP A 351 11.25 9.11 19.29
N LYS A 352 10.92 7.86 19.01
CA LYS A 352 9.59 7.26 19.18
C LYS A 352 8.46 7.87 18.30
N VAL A 353 8.82 8.59 17.24
CA VAL A 353 7.87 9.16 16.29
C VAL A 353 8.08 8.48 14.93
N PRO A 354 7.26 7.47 14.55
CA PRO A 354 7.46 6.76 13.29
C PRO A 354 7.04 7.63 12.10
N VAL A 355 7.99 7.90 11.21
CA VAL A 355 7.75 8.63 9.96
C VAL A 355 6.97 7.73 8.99
N THR A 356 5.83 8.21 8.52
CA THR A 356 4.93 7.45 7.63
C THR A 356 4.98 7.93 6.17
N ASN A 357 5.43 9.19 5.94
CA ASN A 357 5.58 9.72 4.58
C ASN A 357 6.55 10.92 4.57
N THR A 358 7.06 11.26 3.39
CA THR A 358 7.95 12.41 3.15
C THR A 358 7.37 13.31 2.07
N TYR A 359 7.53 14.65 2.22
CA TYR A 359 6.86 15.63 1.38
C TYR A 359 7.80 16.65 0.70
N GLY A 360 9.12 16.53 0.92
CA GLY A 360 10.11 17.40 0.30
C GLY A 360 10.52 18.58 1.16
N PHE A 361 11.05 19.62 0.52
CA PHE A 361 11.79 20.70 1.18
C PHE A 361 11.05 22.03 1.13
N SER A 362 11.40 22.95 2.05
CA SER A 362 11.07 24.36 1.95
C SER A 362 11.80 25.02 0.75
N GLU A 363 11.31 26.17 0.32
CA GLU A 363 11.83 26.91 -0.85
C GLU A 363 13.36 27.12 -0.84
N ASN A 364 13.92 27.39 0.33
CA ASN A 364 15.36 27.55 0.53
C ASN A 364 16.09 26.27 0.95
N ALA A 365 15.38 25.13 0.94
CA ALA A 365 15.84 23.82 1.38
C ALA A 365 16.47 23.79 2.79
N SER A 366 16.09 24.73 3.67
CA SER A 366 16.53 24.70 5.07
C SER A 366 15.71 23.73 5.94
N ASP A 367 14.47 23.47 5.54
CA ASP A 367 13.55 22.60 6.25
C ASP A 367 13.06 21.47 5.36
N PHE A 368 12.77 20.33 5.98
CA PHE A 368 12.18 19.17 5.34
C PHE A 368 10.82 18.85 5.97
N PHE A 369 9.83 18.49 5.14
CA PHE A 369 8.47 18.18 5.57
C PHE A 369 8.24 16.67 5.53
N TYR A 370 7.64 16.14 6.61
CA TYR A 370 7.31 14.72 6.71
C TYR A 370 6.03 14.49 7.51
N GLN A 371 5.40 13.37 7.29
CA GLN A 371 4.30 12.89 8.11
C GLN A 371 4.82 11.87 9.12
N ALA A 372 4.27 11.91 10.32
CA ALA A 372 4.54 10.89 11.30
C ALA A 372 3.29 10.53 12.11
N ALA A 373 3.24 9.29 12.59
CA ALA A 373 2.23 8.86 13.53
C ALA A 373 2.57 9.34 14.95
N ASP A 374 1.55 9.50 15.78
CA ASP A 374 1.74 9.72 17.22
C ASP A 374 2.08 8.41 17.96
N GLU A 375 2.34 8.49 19.27
CA GLU A 375 2.67 7.32 20.09
C GLU A 375 1.57 6.25 20.11
N SER A 376 0.31 6.63 19.90
CA SER A 376 -0.81 5.68 19.78
C SER A 376 -0.80 4.93 18.46
N GLY A 377 -0.14 5.45 17.43
CA GLY A 377 -0.21 4.98 16.06
C GLY A 377 -1.53 5.31 15.35
N LEU A 378 -2.48 6.00 15.98
CA LEU A 378 -3.81 6.27 15.41
C LEU A 378 -3.88 7.52 14.56
N ASN A 379 -3.15 8.57 14.95
CA ASN A 379 -3.17 9.87 14.28
C ASN A 379 -1.94 10.05 13.39
N ARG A 380 -2.07 10.86 12.36
CA ARG A 380 -0.98 11.25 11.43
C ARG A 380 -0.92 12.77 11.35
N TYR A 381 0.27 13.33 11.59
CA TYR A 381 0.47 14.76 11.58
C TYR A 381 1.60 15.16 10.62
N LEU A 382 1.48 16.38 10.06
CA LEU A 382 2.57 17.01 9.32
C LEU A 382 3.57 17.63 10.30
N TYR A 383 4.85 17.36 10.05
CA TYR A 383 5.98 17.93 10.76
C TYR A 383 6.91 18.66 9.80
N ARG A 384 7.63 19.61 10.35
CA ARG A 384 8.77 20.27 9.72
C ARG A 384 10.01 20.03 10.57
N VAL A 385 11.15 19.70 9.94
CA VAL A 385 12.46 19.61 10.61
C VAL A 385 13.47 20.50 9.90
N ASN A 386 14.21 21.30 10.66
CA ASN A 386 15.29 22.11 10.13
C ASN A 386 16.57 21.26 9.96
N LEU A 387 17.12 21.21 8.74
CA LEU A 387 18.25 20.35 8.41
C LEU A 387 19.55 20.72 9.16
N TYR A 388 19.72 22.01 9.48
CA TYR A 388 20.96 22.51 10.11
C TYR A 388 20.94 22.38 11.63
N THR A 389 19.77 22.50 12.27
CA THR A 389 19.65 22.45 13.72
C THR A 389 19.08 21.12 14.23
N GLY A 390 18.34 20.36 13.38
CA GLY A 390 17.60 19.18 13.78
C GLY A 390 16.32 19.48 14.57
N LYS A 391 15.96 20.78 14.73
CA LYS A 391 14.74 21.14 15.46
C LYS A 391 13.52 20.76 14.65
N SER A 392 12.71 19.86 15.19
CA SER A 392 11.44 19.44 14.62
C SER A 392 10.26 20.16 15.29
N SER A 393 9.20 20.43 14.53
CA SER A 393 7.95 21.00 15.02
C SER A 393 6.74 20.45 14.26
N ARG A 394 5.66 20.17 14.98
CA ARG A 394 4.39 19.74 14.40
C ARG A 394 3.66 20.93 13.80
N MET A 395 3.21 20.82 12.55
CA MET A 395 2.53 21.88 11.81
C MET A 395 1.01 21.75 11.87
N THR A 396 0.46 20.55 11.83
CA THR A 396 -0.99 20.29 11.94
C THR A 396 -1.35 19.92 13.37
N LYS A 397 -2.55 20.34 13.85
CA LYS A 397 -2.89 20.25 15.28
C LYS A 397 -4.06 19.32 15.58
N ALA A 398 -5.07 19.25 14.69
CA ALA A 398 -6.27 18.48 14.92
C ALA A 398 -5.97 16.96 15.02
N GLU A 399 -6.64 16.26 15.93
CA GLU A 399 -6.54 14.81 16.02
C GLU A 399 -7.24 14.15 14.82
N GLY A 400 -6.52 13.28 14.13
CA GLY A 400 -6.95 12.61 12.93
C GLY A 400 -5.79 12.31 12.00
N THR A 401 -6.11 12.10 10.75
CA THR A 401 -5.12 11.83 9.69
C THR A 401 -5.04 13.01 8.75
N HIS A 402 -3.84 13.57 8.62
CA HIS A 402 -3.46 14.65 7.73
C HIS A 402 -2.65 14.09 6.56
N GLN A 403 -3.26 14.03 5.37
CA GLN A 403 -2.58 13.65 4.14
C GLN A 403 -2.23 14.90 3.35
N ILE A 404 -0.94 15.09 3.04
CA ILE A 404 -0.47 16.36 2.49
C ILE A 404 -0.24 16.24 0.99
N ILE A 405 -0.68 17.27 0.26
CA ILE A 405 -0.32 17.52 -1.14
C ILE A 405 0.60 18.74 -1.15
N PRO A 406 1.94 18.54 -1.21
CA PRO A 406 2.88 19.65 -1.13
C PRO A 406 2.97 20.40 -2.46
N GLU A 407 3.14 21.72 -2.41
CA GLU A 407 3.61 22.51 -3.54
C GLU A 407 5.12 22.27 -3.70
N LYS A 408 5.58 22.02 -4.94
CA LYS A 408 6.98 21.63 -5.22
C LYS A 408 8.02 22.69 -4.80
N GLY A 409 7.64 23.96 -4.77
CA GLY A 409 8.49 25.06 -4.27
C GLY A 409 8.56 25.15 -2.75
N GLY A 410 7.79 24.34 -2.02
CA GLY A 410 7.84 24.27 -0.57
C GLY A 410 7.25 25.47 0.15
N ARG A 411 6.42 26.31 -0.51
CA ARG A 411 5.78 27.51 0.06
C ARG A 411 4.39 27.24 0.59
N TRP A 412 3.69 26.25 0.01
CA TRP A 412 2.30 25.91 0.31
C TRP A 412 2.12 24.41 0.41
N PHE A 413 1.05 24.02 1.07
CA PHE A 413 0.52 22.65 1.00
C PHE A 413 -1.00 22.64 1.12
N ILE A 414 -1.62 21.59 0.58
CA ILE A 414 -3.02 21.27 0.85
C ILE A 414 -3.03 20.11 1.83
N ASP A 415 -3.75 20.29 2.95
CA ASP A 415 -3.98 19.27 3.95
C ASP A 415 -5.33 18.60 3.71
N VAL A 416 -5.34 17.33 3.38
CA VAL A 416 -6.54 16.49 3.26
C VAL A 416 -6.73 15.79 4.59
N PHE A 417 -7.57 16.37 5.41
CA PHE A 417 -7.83 15.93 6.78
C PHE A 417 -9.07 15.05 6.88
N SER A 418 -8.99 14.01 7.70
CA SER A 418 -10.17 13.27 8.17
C SER A 418 -9.95 12.73 9.58
N ASN A 419 -11.05 12.53 10.29
CA ASN A 419 -11.12 11.77 11.53
C ASN A 419 -12.49 11.09 11.65
N ASN A 420 -12.78 10.44 12.77
CA ASN A 420 -14.04 9.74 12.96
C ASN A 420 -15.29 10.61 12.72
N ASN A 421 -15.22 11.91 13.04
CA ASN A 421 -16.36 12.84 12.95
C ASN A 421 -16.35 13.68 11.66
N THR A 422 -15.21 13.74 10.97
CA THR A 422 -15.01 14.54 9.78
C THR A 422 -14.72 13.63 8.59
N PRO A 423 -15.67 13.46 7.66
CA PRO A 423 -15.48 12.61 6.49
C PRO A 423 -14.26 13.01 5.68
N ARG A 424 -14.16 14.31 5.35
CA ARG A 424 -13.01 14.92 4.67
C ARG A 424 -13.11 16.43 4.74
N SER A 425 -12.01 17.10 5.08
CA SER A 425 -11.83 18.53 4.94
C SER A 425 -10.50 18.82 4.25
N LEU A 426 -10.48 19.81 3.38
CA LEU A 426 -9.29 20.26 2.68
C LEU A 426 -8.96 21.67 3.15
N PHE A 427 -7.72 21.85 3.56
CA PHE A 427 -7.20 23.15 4.00
C PHE A 427 -6.00 23.53 3.14
N VAL A 428 -5.91 24.81 2.76
CA VAL A 428 -4.71 25.39 2.14
C VAL A 428 -3.94 26.12 3.23
N GLN A 429 -2.65 25.86 3.34
CA GLN A 429 -1.80 26.49 4.34
C GLN A 429 -0.42 26.81 3.77
N SER A 430 0.11 27.98 4.14
CA SER A 430 1.50 28.33 3.88
C SER A 430 2.44 27.58 4.82
N THR A 431 3.64 27.28 4.36
CA THR A 431 4.70 26.66 5.17
C THR A 431 5.39 27.65 6.12
N GLN A 432 5.06 28.95 6.04
CA GLN A 432 5.62 29.96 6.92
C GLN A 432 5.23 29.70 8.40
N PRO A 433 6.10 30.07 9.35
CA PRO A 433 5.76 29.97 10.78
C PRO A 433 4.44 30.68 11.11
N ASP A 434 3.68 30.09 12.03
CA ASP A 434 2.41 30.63 12.53
C ASP A 434 1.29 30.84 11.50
N SER A 435 1.48 30.33 10.26
CA SER A 435 0.44 30.31 9.25
C SER A 435 -0.77 29.52 9.74
N GLN A 436 -1.97 30.07 9.50
CA GLN A 436 -3.21 29.39 9.82
C GLN A 436 -3.79 28.71 8.58
N PRO A 437 -4.42 27.52 8.72
CA PRO A 437 -5.07 26.84 7.61
C PRO A 437 -6.33 27.61 7.17
N THR A 438 -6.53 27.75 5.87
CA THR A 438 -7.76 28.29 5.27
C THR A 438 -8.56 27.13 4.67
N THR A 439 -9.85 27.04 5.04
CA THR A 439 -10.72 25.97 4.53
C THR A 439 -11.00 26.16 3.04
N LEU A 440 -10.62 25.17 2.24
CA LEU A 440 -10.91 25.10 0.81
C LEU A 440 -12.24 24.38 0.55
N PHE A 441 -12.46 23.25 1.21
CA PHE A 441 -13.58 22.37 0.98
C PHE A 441 -13.84 21.51 2.22
N THR A 442 -15.12 21.30 2.53
CA THR A 442 -15.55 20.33 3.55
C THR A 442 -16.62 19.43 2.93
N ALA A 443 -16.34 18.14 2.86
CA ALA A 443 -17.29 17.16 2.36
C ALA A 443 -18.46 17.01 3.33
N PRO A 444 -19.70 17.08 2.84
CA PRO A 444 -20.86 16.73 3.66
C PRO A 444 -20.77 15.25 4.06
N ASN A 445 -21.36 14.90 5.20
CA ASN A 445 -21.46 13.49 5.61
C ASN A 445 -22.37 12.73 4.61
N PRO A 446 -21.85 11.77 3.82
CA PRO A 446 -22.65 11.04 2.84
C PRO A 446 -23.61 10.01 3.47
N LEU A 447 -23.46 9.75 4.77
CA LEU A 447 -24.17 8.69 5.49
C LEU A 447 -25.30 9.18 6.39
N THR A 448 -25.73 10.44 6.27
CA THR A 448 -26.76 11.04 7.12
C THR A 448 -28.12 10.34 7.06
N LYS A 449 -28.39 9.59 5.98
CA LYS A 449 -29.63 8.80 5.80
C LYS A 449 -29.40 7.30 5.96
N VAL A 450 -28.20 6.89 6.39
CA VAL A 450 -27.80 5.49 6.50
C VAL A 450 -27.81 5.08 7.97
N LEU A 451 -28.44 3.95 8.25
CA LEU A 451 -28.36 3.31 9.56
C LEU A 451 -26.99 2.68 9.71
N LEU A 452 -26.22 3.12 10.67
CA LEU A 452 -24.88 2.62 10.99
C LEU A 452 -24.85 1.99 12.38
N GLY A 453 -23.97 1.00 12.57
CA GLY A 453 -23.59 0.53 13.89
C GLY A 453 -22.82 1.60 14.66
N GLN A 454 -22.84 1.53 15.98
CA GLN A 454 -22.14 2.45 16.88
C GLN A 454 -20.65 2.07 16.97
N THR A 455 -19.76 2.89 16.41
CA THR A 455 -18.32 2.61 16.44
C THR A 455 -17.65 3.18 17.68
N LYS A 456 -16.80 2.40 18.33
CA LYS A 456 -15.95 2.77 19.47
C LYS A 456 -14.52 2.35 19.23
N LEU A 457 -13.59 3.22 19.62
CA LEU A 457 -12.17 2.87 19.76
C LEU A 457 -11.88 2.56 21.22
N LEU A 458 -11.12 1.50 21.43
CA LEU A 458 -10.59 1.09 22.72
C LEU A 458 -9.09 0.85 22.60
N SER A 459 -8.37 1.09 23.67
CA SER A 459 -7.00 0.62 23.84
C SER A 459 -7.03 -0.41 24.97
N LEU A 460 -6.85 -1.68 24.64
CA LEU A 460 -6.88 -2.79 25.59
C LEU A 460 -5.46 -3.23 25.90
N ASN A 461 -5.10 -3.28 27.18
CA ASN A 461 -3.77 -3.73 27.58
C ASN A 461 -3.72 -5.26 27.64
N THR A 462 -2.71 -5.85 27.02
CA THR A 462 -2.35 -7.25 27.23
C THR A 462 -1.77 -7.47 28.62
N THR A 463 -1.69 -8.72 29.05
CA THR A 463 -1.10 -9.07 30.36
C THR A 463 0.37 -8.72 30.49
N ASP A 464 1.09 -8.65 29.37
CA ASP A 464 2.49 -8.25 29.26
C ASP A 464 2.68 -6.76 28.90
N GLY A 465 1.60 -5.95 29.01
CA GLY A 465 1.66 -4.48 29.01
C GLY A 465 1.58 -3.78 27.66
N TYR A 466 1.30 -4.50 26.57
CA TYR A 466 1.08 -3.88 25.25
C TYR A 466 -0.35 -3.36 25.12
N ALA A 467 -0.50 -2.13 24.64
CA ALA A 467 -1.78 -1.56 24.31
C ALA A 467 -2.24 -2.00 22.92
N LEU A 468 -3.42 -2.57 22.78
CA LEU A 468 -4.00 -3.03 21.52
C LEU A 468 -5.05 -2.03 21.04
N ASN A 469 -4.83 -1.39 19.90
CA ASN A 469 -5.82 -0.53 19.28
C ASN A 469 -6.95 -1.39 18.72
N THR A 470 -8.14 -1.21 19.27
CA THR A 470 -9.31 -2.03 18.97
C THR A 470 -10.47 -1.16 18.51
N ARG A 471 -11.04 -1.47 17.36
CA ARG A 471 -12.29 -0.89 16.87
C ARG A 471 -13.44 -1.88 17.08
N LEU A 472 -14.47 -1.43 17.77
CA LEU A 472 -15.72 -2.17 17.97
C LEU A 472 -16.87 -1.46 17.26
N ILE A 473 -17.67 -2.19 16.52
CA ILE A 473 -18.90 -1.69 15.92
C ILE A 473 -20.06 -2.48 16.52
N PHE A 474 -20.84 -1.81 17.36
CA PHE A 474 -22.01 -2.37 18.01
C PHE A 474 -23.26 -2.21 17.13
N PRO A 475 -24.29 -3.05 17.29
CA PRO A 475 -25.60 -2.80 16.71
C PRO A 475 -26.12 -1.40 16.96
N PRO A 476 -26.94 -0.81 16.06
CA PRO A 476 -27.52 0.51 16.27
C PRO A 476 -28.36 0.62 17.55
N ASP A 477 -29.05 -0.45 17.89
CA ASP A 477 -29.92 -0.64 19.06
C ASP A 477 -29.26 -1.41 20.20
N PHE A 478 -27.93 -1.33 20.30
CA PHE A 478 -27.15 -2.05 21.30
C PHE A 478 -27.69 -1.84 22.72
N ASP A 479 -27.96 -2.96 23.39
CA ASP A 479 -28.39 -3.01 24.77
C ASP A 479 -27.32 -3.72 25.62
N ILE A 480 -26.72 -3.02 26.56
CA ILE A 480 -25.65 -3.52 27.44
C ILE A 480 -26.08 -4.74 28.28
N LYS A 481 -27.40 -5.03 28.40
CA LYS A 481 -27.94 -6.18 29.11
C LYS A 481 -28.05 -7.44 28.24
N LYS A 482 -27.83 -7.31 26.95
CA LYS A 482 -27.89 -8.43 25.99
C LYS A 482 -26.50 -8.87 25.57
N ARG A 483 -26.41 -10.16 25.22
CA ARG A 483 -25.24 -10.75 24.60
C ARG A 483 -25.47 -10.89 23.12
N TYR A 484 -24.44 -10.57 22.32
CA TYR A 484 -24.54 -10.52 20.87
C TYR A 484 -23.59 -11.52 20.21
N PRO A 485 -23.98 -12.11 19.09
CA PRO A 485 -23.02 -12.81 18.24
C PRO A 485 -21.95 -11.81 17.81
N THR A 486 -20.70 -12.27 17.77
CA THR A 486 -19.55 -11.40 17.53
C THR A 486 -18.72 -11.93 16.37
N ILE A 487 -18.33 -11.06 15.43
CA ILE A 487 -17.45 -11.38 14.32
C ILE A 487 -16.14 -10.61 14.49
N LEU A 488 -15.02 -11.34 14.62
CA LEU A 488 -13.70 -10.76 14.50
C LEU A 488 -13.32 -10.66 13.01
N TYR A 489 -13.00 -9.47 12.56
CA TYR A 489 -12.31 -9.27 11.29
C TYR A 489 -10.81 -9.18 11.58
N VAL A 490 -10.06 -10.14 11.08
CA VAL A 490 -8.62 -10.26 11.33
C VAL A 490 -7.81 -10.09 10.06
N TYR A 491 -6.70 -9.41 10.16
CA TYR A 491 -5.62 -9.49 9.19
C TYR A 491 -4.32 -9.88 9.90
N ASN A 492 -3.79 -9.03 10.76
CA ASN A 492 -2.57 -9.22 11.56
C ASN A 492 -1.27 -9.44 10.76
N GLY A 493 -1.31 -9.28 9.44
CA GLY A 493 -0.10 -9.34 8.62
C GLY A 493 0.86 -8.21 8.98
N PRO A 494 2.18 -8.47 8.94
CA PRO A 494 3.19 -7.44 9.16
C PRO A 494 2.92 -6.17 8.35
N HIS A 495 3.30 -5.02 8.91
CA HIS A 495 3.14 -3.68 8.31
C HIS A 495 1.70 -3.19 8.06
N VAL A 496 0.68 -3.98 8.36
CA VAL A 496 -0.72 -3.56 8.15
C VAL A 496 -1.30 -2.96 9.42
N GLN A 497 -2.04 -1.87 9.26
CA GLN A 497 -2.80 -1.21 10.31
C GLN A 497 -4.25 -1.03 9.84
N LEU A 498 -5.21 -1.57 10.58
CA LEU A 498 -6.64 -1.54 10.26
C LEU A 498 -7.41 -0.51 11.09
N VAL A 499 -6.86 -0.08 12.20
CA VAL A 499 -7.51 0.84 13.15
C VAL A 499 -6.75 2.16 13.13
N THR A 500 -7.37 3.21 12.59
CA THR A 500 -6.78 4.54 12.44
C THR A 500 -7.81 5.61 12.76
N ASN A 501 -7.39 6.80 13.18
CA ASN A 501 -8.30 7.93 13.34
C ASN A 501 -8.54 8.62 11.98
N THR A 502 -9.30 7.92 11.15
CA THR A 502 -9.85 8.39 9.89
C THR A 502 -11.38 8.31 9.93
N TRP A 503 -12.08 8.68 8.86
CA TRP A 503 -13.52 8.52 8.76
C TRP A 503 -13.97 7.10 9.11
N LEU A 504 -14.97 6.98 10.01
CA LEU A 504 -15.46 5.72 10.58
C LEU A 504 -14.36 4.87 11.26
N PHE A 505 -13.26 5.49 11.71
CA PHE A 505 -12.07 4.80 12.22
C PHE A 505 -11.48 3.76 11.25
N GLY A 506 -11.62 3.98 9.93
CA GLY A 506 -11.20 3.07 8.87
C GLY A 506 -12.13 1.87 8.64
N ALA A 507 -13.35 1.87 9.19
CA ALA A 507 -14.31 0.79 8.94
C ALA A 507 -14.90 0.88 7.52
N GLU A 508 -15.02 -0.26 6.86
CA GLU A 508 -15.80 -0.40 5.62
C GLU A 508 -17.30 -0.56 5.94
N LEU A 509 -18.18 -0.14 5.02
CA LEU A 509 -19.64 -0.14 5.26
C LEU A 509 -20.24 -1.56 5.42
N TRP A 510 -19.62 -2.60 4.89
CA TRP A 510 -20.06 -3.97 5.12
C TRP A 510 -19.97 -4.39 6.61
N MET A 511 -19.02 -3.83 7.36
CA MET A 511 -18.92 -4.04 8.80
C MET A 511 -20.11 -3.41 9.54
N HIS A 512 -20.51 -2.20 9.14
CA HIS A 512 -21.70 -1.56 9.67
C HIS A 512 -22.98 -2.31 9.30
N ARG A 513 -23.04 -2.89 8.10
CA ARG A 513 -24.16 -3.74 7.70
C ARG A 513 -24.29 -4.97 8.60
N LEU A 514 -23.19 -5.67 8.91
CA LEU A 514 -23.20 -6.78 9.86
C LEU A 514 -23.66 -6.32 11.25
N ALA A 515 -23.19 -5.16 11.73
CA ALA A 515 -23.66 -4.59 12.99
C ALA A 515 -25.16 -4.30 12.96
N CYS A 516 -25.72 -3.78 11.86
CA CYS A 516 -27.15 -3.60 11.66
C CYS A 516 -27.94 -4.93 11.58
N ASN A 517 -27.26 -6.06 11.38
CA ASN A 517 -27.85 -7.40 11.47
C ASN A 517 -27.76 -8.00 12.88
N GLY A 518 -27.30 -7.23 13.87
CA GLY A 518 -27.25 -7.64 15.26
C GLY A 518 -25.93 -8.25 15.71
N TYR A 519 -24.85 -8.12 14.93
CA TYR A 519 -23.51 -8.57 15.30
C TYR A 519 -22.71 -7.46 15.97
N ILE A 520 -21.84 -7.81 16.92
CA ILE A 520 -20.68 -6.97 17.25
C ILE A 520 -19.59 -7.30 16.24
N VAL A 521 -19.01 -6.28 15.59
CA VAL A 521 -17.84 -6.45 14.71
C VAL A 521 -16.61 -5.88 15.41
N ALA A 522 -15.60 -6.71 15.63
CA ALA A 522 -14.36 -6.33 16.31
C ALA A 522 -13.18 -6.42 15.36
N VAL A 523 -12.28 -5.42 15.42
CA VAL A 523 -11.02 -5.36 14.66
C VAL A 523 -9.91 -4.94 15.60
N VAL A 524 -8.81 -5.67 15.61
CA VAL A 524 -7.68 -5.46 16.53
C VAL A 524 -6.38 -5.35 15.76
N ASP A 525 -5.63 -4.27 15.98
CA ASP A 525 -4.23 -4.16 15.58
C ASP A 525 -3.36 -4.69 16.72
N GLY A 526 -3.02 -5.98 16.63
CA GLY A 526 -2.13 -6.68 17.55
C GLY A 526 -0.66 -6.52 17.20
N ARG A 527 0.22 -7.19 17.94
CA ARG A 527 1.66 -7.26 17.63
C ARG A 527 1.88 -7.80 16.22
N GLY A 528 2.85 -7.23 15.51
CA GLY A 528 3.05 -7.40 14.08
C GLY A 528 2.53 -6.21 13.25
N SER A 529 1.53 -5.46 13.73
CA SER A 529 1.00 -4.31 12.98
C SER A 529 1.92 -3.09 13.01
N ALA A 530 1.76 -2.20 12.01
CA ALA A 530 2.62 -1.06 11.78
C ALA A 530 2.43 0.13 12.73
N ASN A 531 3.38 1.06 12.66
CA ASN A 531 3.34 2.40 13.27
C ASN A 531 3.35 2.44 14.80
N ARG A 532 3.83 1.37 15.42
CA ARG A 532 4.03 1.23 16.86
C ARG A 532 5.50 1.00 17.24
N GLY A 533 6.39 1.10 16.24
CA GLY A 533 7.82 0.85 16.36
C GLY A 533 8.21 -0.60 16.09
N PHE A 534 9.48 -0.78 15.73
CA PHE A 534 10.04 -2.05 15.27
C PHE A 534 9.88 -3.20 16.27
N ALA A 535 10.02 -2.92 17.57
CA ALA A 535 9.86 -3.96 18.60
C ALA A 535 8.44 -4.56 18.62
N PHE A 536 7.41 -3.74 18.40
CA PHE A 536 6.02 -4.18 18.30
C PHE A 536 5.75 -4.93 17.00
N GLU A 537 6.25 -4.40 15.90
CA GLU A 537 6.07 -4.94 14.56
C GLU A 537 6.81 -6.25 14.36
N SER A 538 8.07 -6.33 14.79
CA SER A 538 8.92 -7.49 14.63
C SER A 538 8.80 -8.55 15.74
N ALA A 539 7.87 -8.36 16.69
CA ALA A 539 7.61 -9.33 17.76
C ALA A 539 7.24 -10.73 17.25
N ILE A 540 6.70 -10.80 16.04
CA ILE A 540 6.24 -12.03 15.37
C ILE A 540 7.35 -12.78 14.61
N HIS A 541 8.56 -12.22 14.51
CA HIS A 541 9.66 -12.80 13.73
C HIS A 541 9.92 -14.26 14.11
N ARG A 542 10.01 -15.13 13.11
CA ARG A 542 10.21 -16.59 13.17
C ARG A 542 9.05 -17.40 13.78
N ASN A 543 7.99 -16.74 14.29
CA ASN A 543 6.93 -17.40 15.04
C ASN A 543 5.56 -16.73 14.84
N LEU A 544 5.11 -16.73 13.59
CA LEU A 544 3.82 -16.14 13.19
C LEU A 544 2.62 -16.80 13.91
N ALA A 545 1.49 -16.11 13.96
CA ALA A 545 0.23 -16.54 14.58
C ALA A 545 0.36 -16.99 16.03
N THR A 546 1.37 -16.55 16.77
CA THR A 546 1.51 -16.88 18.19
C THR A 546 1.08 -15.70 19.06
N LEU A 547 1.77 -14.58 18.95
CA LEU A 547 1.41 -13.36 19.66
C LEU A 547 0.13 -12.75 19.10
N GLU A 548 -0.06 -12.84 17.79
CA GLU A 548 -1.27 -12.37 17.12
C GLU A 548 -2.53 -13.11 17.63
N ILE A 549 -2.48 -14.43 17.82
CA ILE A 549 -3.57 -15.19 18.43
C ILE A 549 -3.83 -14.71 19.87
N GLN A 550 -2.78 -14.54 20.68
CA GLN A 550 -2.91 -14.06 22.06
C GLN A 550 -3.60 -12.69 22.10
N ASP A 551 -3.22 -11.78 21.23
CA ASP A 551 -3.77 -10.44 21.17
C ASP A 551 -5.25 -10.45 20.73
N GLN A 552 -5.62 -11.29 19.75
CA GLN A 552 -7.01 -11.48 19.35
C GLN A 552 -7.85 -12.09 20.47
N LEU A 553 -7.34 -13.10 21.16
CA LEU A 553 -8.03 -13.73 22.28
C LEU A 553 -8.23 -12.80 23.49
N ALA A 554 -7.28 -11.88 23.73
CA ALA A 554 -7.41 -10.87 24.77
C ALA A 554 -8.66 -9.99 24.57
N VAL A 555 -8.91 -9.59 23.31
CA VAL A 555 -10.09 -8.78 22.97
C VAL A 555 -11.38 -9.60 23.04
N VAL A 556 -11.38 -10.85 22.56
CA VAL A 556 -12.53 -11.75 22.71
C VAL A 556 -12.89 -11.95 24.19
N LYS A 557 -11.89 -12.24 25.00
CA LYS A 557 -12.07 -12.39 26.46
C LYS A 557 -12.67 -11.14 27.08
N TYR A 558 -12.14 -9.96 26.72
CA TYR A 558 -12.69 -8.68 27.21
C TYR A 558 -14.17 -8.55 26.87
N LEU A 559 -14.59 -8.85 25.63
CA LEU A 559 -16.00 -8.74 25.21
C LEU A 559 -16.91 -9.72 25.96
N ILE A 560 -16.43 -10.93 26.25
CA ILE A 560 -17.15 -11.93 27.03
C ILE A 560 -17.27 -11.48 28.49
N ASP A 561 -16.17 -11.08 29.11
CA ASP A 561 -16.13 -10.64 30.52
C ASP A 561 -17.01 -9.41 30.77
N MET A 562 -17.10 -8.51 29.78
CA MET A 562 -18.02 -7.36 29.81
C MET A 562 -19.49 -7.74 29.62
N GLY A 563 -19.79 -9.00 29.27
CA GLY A 563 -21.14 -9.49 28.99
C GLY A 563 -21.71 -9.03 27.65
N PHE A 564 -20.89 -8.53 26.72
CA PHE A 564 -21.32 -8.05 25.40
C PHE A 564 -21.38 -9.17 24.37
N ALA A 565 -20.34 -10.01 24.33
CA ALA A 565 -20.28 -11.16 23.43
C ALA A 565 -20.93 -12.40 24.03
N ASP A 566 -21.66 -13.13 23.18
CA ASP A 566 -22.13 -14.48 23.48
C ASP A 566 -20.98 -15.45 23.16
N SER A 567 -20.46 -16.12 24.19
CA SER A 567 -19.32 -17.04 24.07
C SER A 567 -19.58 -18.21 23.11
N ASP A 568 -20.84 -18.58 22.89
CA ASP A 568 -21.20 -19.68 21.98
C ASP A 568 -21.42 -19.21 20.53
N ARG A 569 -21.35 -17.91 20.27
CA ARG A 569 -21.62 -17.30 18.96
C ARG A 569 -20.52 -16.31 18.54
N ILE A 570 -19.27 -16.78 18.49
CA ILE A 570 -18.12 -16.01 18.05
C ILE A 570 -17.61 -16.57 16.73
N GLY A 571 -17.58 -15.73 15.70
CA GLY A 571 -17.03 -16.03 14.38
C GLY A 571 -15.78 -15.22 14.07
N VAL A 572 -15.04 -15.66 13.06
CA VAL A 572 -13.84 -14.96 12.59
C VAL A 572 -13.80 -14.94 11.06
N TYR A 573 -13.37 -13.80 10.50
CA TYR A 573 -13.18 -13.61 9.06
C TYR A 573 -11.87 -12.90 8.76
N GLY A 574 -11.15 -13.40 7.78
CA GLY A 574 -9.95 -12.74 7.26
C GLY A 574 -9.57 -13.20 5.87
N TRP A 575 -8.78 -12.37 5.17
CA TRP A 575 -8.31 -12.60 3.81
C TRP A 575 -6.78 -12.64 3.77
N SER A 576 -6.18 -13.48 2.91
CA SER A 576 -4.73 -13.59 2.76
C SER A 576 -4.05 -14.03 4.08
N TYR A 577 -3.17 -13.21 4.65
CA TYR A 577 -2.66 -13.42 6.01
C TYR A 577 -3.82 -13.55 7.03
N GLY A 578 -4.88 -12.75 6.87
CA GLY A 578 -6.09 -12.88 7.68
C GLY A 578 -6.80 -14.22 7.51
N GLY A 579 -6.72 -14.85 6.34
CA GLY A 579 -7.15 -16.22 6.09
C GLY A 579 -6.29 -17.25 6.82
N PHE A 580 -4.97 -17.05 6.87
CA PHE A 580 -4.06 -17.81 7.71
C PHE A 580 -4.43 -17.67 9.19
N MET A 581 -4.65 -16.43 9.66
CA MET A 581 -5.07 -16.16 11.03
C MET A 581 -6.43 -16.81 11.36
N THR A 582 -7.42 -16.71 10.47
CA THR A 582 -8.74 -17.34 10.63
C THR A 582 -8.60 -18.86 10.80
N THR A 583 -7.85 -19.51 9.92
CA THR A 583 -7.63 -20.96 9.98
C THR A 583 -6.84 -21.32 11.24
N SER A 584 -5.83 -20.52 11.62
CA SER A 584 -5.08 -20.71 12.87
C SER A 584 -5.99 -20.64 14.10
N LEU A 585 -6.85 -19.63 14.20
CA LEU A 585 -7.78 -19.43 15.31
C LEU A 585 -8.80 -20.57 15.45
N LEU A 586 -9.17 -21.25 14.35
CA LEU A 586 -10.08 -22.38 14.35
C LEU A 586 -9.41 -23.73 14.61
N THR A 587 -8.08 -23.82 14.48
CA THR A 587 -7.41 -25.14 14.49
C THR A 587 -6.29 -25.26 15.52
N ARG A 588 -5.67 -24.16 15.94
CA ARG A 588 -4.59 -24.24 16.93
C ARG A 588 -5.15 -24.50 18.33
N PRO A 589 -4.48 -25.35 19.14
CA PRO A 589 -5.00 -25.78 20.45
C PRO A 589 -5.37 -24.65 21.39
N GLU A 590 -4.62 -23.53 21.34
CA GLU A 590 -4.83 -22.37 22.22
C GLU A 590 -6.11 -21.58 21.94
N SER A 591 -6.78 -21.79 20.80
CA SER A 591 -7.93 -20.97 20.35
C SER A 591 -9.11 -21.75 19.78
N THR A 592 -8.94 -23.04 19.48
CA THR A 592 -9.94 -23.85 18.75
C THR A 592 -11.33 -23.92 19.42
N ASP A 593 -11.40 -23.75 20.72
CA ASP A 593 -12.68 -23.81 21.48
C ASP A 593 -13.39 -22.44 21.57
N VAL A 594 -12.74 -21.37 21.18
CA VAL A 594 -13.28 -20.00 21.31
C VAL A 594 -14.23 -19.67 20.17
N PHE A 595 -13.88 -20.07 18.94
CA PHE A 595 -14.62 -19.69 17.74
C PHE A 595 -15.60 -20.80 17.29
N LYS A 596 -16.82 -20.39 16.93
CA LYS A 596 -17.87 -21.27 16.42
C LYS A 596 -17.70 -21.61 14.95
N CYS A 597 -17.30 -20.59 14.16
CA CYS A 597 -17.12 -20.73 12.72
C CYS A 597 -16.14 -19.66 12.21
N GLY A 598 -15.65 -19.86 10.98
CA GLY A 598 -14.80 -18.85 10.32
C GLY A 598 -14.82 -18.91 8.81
N VAL A 599 -14.49 -17.77 8.19
CA VAL A 599 -14.33 -17.63 6.74
C VAL A 599 -12.91 -17.23 6.44
N ALA A 600 -12.17 -18.07 5.74
CA ALA A 600 -10.78 -17.83 5.33
C ALA A 600 -10.69 -17.64 3.81
N GLY A 601 -10.43 -16.41 3.39
CA GLY A 601 -10.27 -16.07 1.98
C GLY A 601 -8.81 -16.05 1.55
N GLY A 602 -8.45 -16.67 0.41
CA GLY A 602 -7.11 -16.71 -0.14
C GLY A 602 -6.02 -17.06 0.90
N PRO A 603 -6.20 -18.08 1.77
CA PRO A 603 -5.37 -18.25 2.95
C PRO A 603 -4.00 -18.83 2.63
N VAL A 604 -2.95 -18.29 3.24
CA VAL A 604 -1.67 -19.02 3.36
C VAL A 604 -1.89 -20.14 4.40
N LEU A 605 -1.63 -21.39 4.03
CA LEU A 605 -1.86 -22.56 4.90
C LEU A 605 -0.56 -23.31 5.22
N ASP A 606 0.51 -23.01 4.48
CA ASP A 606 1.88 -23.50 4.68
C ASP A 606 2.85 -22.47 4.13
N TRP A 607 3.66 -21.87 4.98
CA TRP A 607 4.61 -20.82 4.58
C TRP A 607 5.72 -21.30 3.67
N SER A 608 6.05 -22.60 3.64
CA SER A 608 6.98 -23.16 2.65
C SER A 608 6.43 -23.14 1.22
N MET A 609 5.13 -22.91 1.06
CA MET A 609 4.45 -22.75 -0.22
C MET A 609 4.22 -21.30 -0.61
N TYR A 610 4.74 -20.34 0.15
CA TYR A 610 4.65 -18.91 -0.14
C TYR A 610 6.01 -18.39 -0.65
N GLU A 611 6.03 -17.16 -1.16
CA GLU A 611 7.19 -16.62 -1.85
C GLU A 611 8.33 -16.19 -0.90
N ILE A 612 9.57 -16.14 -1.42
CA ILE A 612 10.82 -15.91 -0.67
C ILE A 612 10.82 -14.56 0.05
N MET A 613 10.56 -13.45 -0.68
CA MET A 613 10.84 -12.09 -0.22
C MET A 613 10.05 -11.74 1.03
N TYR A 614 8.78 -12.11 1.05
CA TYR A 614 7.91 -11.94 2.21
C TYR A 614 8.19 -12.99 3.29
N THR A 615 8.19 -14.28 2.91
CA THR A 615 8.26 -15.35 3.90
C THR A 615 9.59 -15.36 4.63
N GLU A 616 10.71 -15.27 3.92
CA GLU A 616 12.04 -15.35 4.53
C GLU A 616 12.38 -14.09 5.34
N ARG A 617 11.73 -12.95 5.10
CA ARG A 617 11.84 -11.77 5.97
C ARG A 617 11.29 -12.03 7.38
N TYR A 618 10.16 -12.70 7.47
CA TYR A 618 9.46 -12.89 8.75
C TYR A 618 9.72 -14.24 9.39
N MET A 619 10.18 -15.23 8.62
CA MET A 619 10.33 -16.62 9.07
C MET A 619 11.74 -17.18 8.90
N ASP A 620 12.68 -16.44 8.31
CA ASP A 620 13.93 -16.95 7.74
C ASP A 620 13.68 -18.11 6.75
N THR A 621 14.71 -18.82 6.30
CA THR A 621 14.50 -19.98 5.44
C THR A 621 13.94 -21.19 6.21
N PRO A 622 13.25 -22.13 5.55
CA PRO A 622 12.82 -23.38 6.19
C PRO A 622 13.94 -24.18 6.84
N LYS A 623 15.17 -24.02 6.35
CA LYS A 623 16.36 -24.69 6.91
C LYS A 623 16.83 -24.03 8.22
N GLU A 624 16.73 -22.72 8.32
CA GLU A 624 17.16 -21.94 9.50
C GLU A 624 16.12 -21.89 10.61
N ASN A 625 14.84 -22.05 10.26
CA ASN A 625 13.72 -22.02 11.20
C ASN A 625 12.74 -23.19 11.01
N PRO A 626 13.20 -24.46 11.01
CA PRO A 626 12.34 -25.61 10.76
C PRO A 626 11.18 -25.73 11.77
N GLU A 627 11.42 -25.36 13.02
CA GLU A 627 10.38 -25.41 14.09
C GLU A 627 9.29 -24.36 13.84
N GLY A 628 9.66 -23.13 13.45
CA GLY A 628 8.71 -22.10 13.11
C GLY A 628 7.83 -22.48 11.92
N TYR A 629 8.42 -23.03 10.86
CA TYR A 629 7.65 -23.53 9.72
C TYR A 629 6.73 -24.69 10.10
N ALA A 630 7.21 -25.66 10.89
CA ALA A 630 6.38 -26.76 11.34
C ALA A 630 5.20 -26.29 12.21
N LYS A 631 5.43 -25.33 13.11
CA LYS A 631 4.40 -24.73 13.96
C LYS A 631 3.37 -23.92 13.17
N ASN A 632 3.77 -23.31 12.07
CA ASN A 632 2.95 -22.47 11.21
C ASN A 632 2.41 -23.19 9.97
N ASN A 633 2.65 -24.50 9.87
CA ASN A 633 2.02 -25.35 8.87
C ASN A 633 0.65 -25.81 9.39
N LEU A 634 -0.42 -25.22 8.86
CA LEU A 634 -1.79 -25.48 9.36
C LEU A 634 -2.31 -26.88 8.98
N PHE A 635 -1.65 -27.61 8.11
CA PHE A 635 -1.94 -29.01 7.83
C PHE A 635 -1.73 -29.90 9.07
N ASN A 636 -0.84 -29.49 9.99
CA ASN A 636 -0.57 -30.19 11.23
C ASN A 636 -1.73 -30.13 12.23
N TYR A 637 -2.64 -29.18 12.06
CA TYR A 637 -3.75 -28.93 12.99
C TYR A 637 -5.13 -29.32 12.46
N ILE A 638 -5.20 -29.93 11.28
CA ILE A 638 -6.49 -30.33 10.66
C ILE A 638 -7.32 -31.20 11.58
N GLU A 639 -6.71 -32.05 12.40
CA GLU A 639 -7.45 -32.91 13.35
C GLU A 639 -8.22 -32.11 14.40
N ASN A 640 -7.76 -30.91 14.72
CA ASN A 640 -8.44 -30.01 15.64
C ASN A 640 -9.60 -29.24 14.99
N LEU A 641 -9.77 -29.32 13.67
CA LEU A 641 -10.87 -28.64 12.98
C LEU A 641 -12.20 -29.35 13.32
N ASN A 642 -12.84 -28.88 14.38
CA ASN A 642 -14.15 -29.35 14.86
C ASN A 642 -15.25 -28.29 14.70
N ARG A 643 -14.93 -27.17 14.05
CA ARG A 643 -15.79 -26.01 13.81
C ARG A 643 -16.04 -25.83 12.32
N ARG A 644 -17.05 -25.05 11.96
CA ARG A 644 -17.37 -24.76 10.56
C ARG A 644 -16.31 -23.81 9.98
N LEU A 645 -15.71 -24.19 8.88
CA LEU A 645 -14.74 -23.39 8.13
C LEU A 645 -15.20 -23.29 6.67
N LEU A 646 -15.36 -22.06 6.16
CA LEU A 646 -15.52 -21.77 4.74
C LEU A 646 -14.20 -21.26 4.18
N LEU A 647 -13.61 -22.03 3.26
CA LEU A 647 -12.47 -21.58 2.46
C LEU A 647 -12.96 -20.93 1.17
N ILE A 648 -12.42 -19.77 0.83
CA ILE A 648 -12.70 -19.05 -0.44
C ILE A 648 -11.39 -18.78 -1.14
N HIS A 649 -11.32 -18.97 -2.48
CA HIS A 649 -10.10 -18.71 -3.24
C HIS A 649 -10.40 -18.29 -4.67
N GLY A 650 -9.58 -17.39 -5.25
CA GLY A 650 -9.57 -17.11 -6.69
C GLY A 650 -8.79 -18.20 -7.45
N SER A 651 -9.29 -18.68 -8.58
CA SER A 651 -8.59 -19.74 -9.33
C SER A 651 -7.32 -19.26 -10.04
N SER A 652 -7.20 -17.95 -10.27
CA SER A 652 -6.04 -17.32 -10.92
C SER A 652 -5.14 -16.56 -9.94
N ASP A 653 -5.19 -16.93 -8.65
CA ASP A 653 -4.37 -16.31 -7.60
C ASP A 653 -2.88 -16.61 -7.82
N ASP A 654 -2.10 -15.57 -8.10
CA ASP A 654 -0.66 -15.61 -8.34
C ASP A 654 0.16 -15.05 -7.15
N ILE A 655 -0.52 -14.67 -6.07
CA ILE A 655 0.07 -14.21 -4.81
C ILE A 655 0.05 -15.34 -3.78
N VAL A 656 -1.13 -15.79 -3.37
CA VAL A 656 -1.31 -16.99 -2.55
C VAL A 656 -1.86 -18.09 -3.44
N LEU A 657 -1.01 -18.96 -3.89
CA LEU A 657 -1.36 -19.95 -4.91
C LEU A 657 -2.59 -20.79 -4.51
N TRP A 658 -3.51 -20.96 -5.42
CA TRP A 658 -4.72 -21.76 -5.23
C TRP A 658 -4.44 -23.17 -4.66
N GLN A 659 -3.27 -23.70 -4.90
CA GLN A 659 -2.77 -24.95 -4.36
C GLN A 659 -2.83 -25.04 -2.81
N HIS A 660 -2.72 -23.93 -2.07
CA HIS A 660 -2.87 -23.92 -0.62
C HIS A 660 -4.22 -24.53 -0.21
N SER A 661 -5.33 -23.98 -0.72
CA SER A 661 -6.67 -24.46 -0.41
C SER A 661 -6.91 -25.88 -0.91
N LEU A 662 -6.54 -26.21 -2.14
CA LEU A 662 -6.78 -27.53 -2.71
C LEU A 662 -6.06 -28.65 -1.94
N ARG A 663 -4.80 -28.43 -1.55
CA ARG A 663 -4.05 -29.38 -0.73
C ARG A 663 -4.66 -29.51 0.67
N TYR A 664 -5.08 -28.42 1.28
CA TYR A 664 -5.71 -28.44 2.60
C TYR A 664 -7.01 -29.22 2.58
N ILE A 665 -7.88 -28.98 1.60
CA ILE A 665 -9.14 -29.73 1.41
C ILE A 665 -8.83 -31.24 1.24
N ARG A 666 -7.86 -31.60 0.42
CA ARG A 666 -7.45 -33.00 0.24
C ARG A 666 -7.07 -33.67 1.58
N GLU A 667 -6.31 -32.98 2.43
CA GLU A 667 -5.92 -33.52 3.74
C GLU A 667 -7.12 -33.56 4.71
N CYS A 668 -8.04 -32.58 4.65
CA CYS A 668 -9.29 -32.64 5.40
C CYS A 668 -10.10 -33.89 5.02
N VAL A 669 -10.24 -34.19 3.74
CA VAL A 669 -10.93 -35.43 3.27
C VAL A 669 -10.24 -36.67 3.79
N ARG A 670 -8.91 -36.75 3.75
CA ARG A 670 -8.14 -37.90 4.27
C ARG A 670 -8.33 -38.13 5.76
N LYS A 671 -8.51 -37.03 6.52
CA LYS A 671 -8.71 -37.03 7.97
C LYS A 671 -10.18 -37.01 8.37
N ASN A 672 -11.10 -37.20 7.40
CA ASN A 672 -12.56 -37.14 7.60
C ASN A 672 -13.04 -35.87 8.30
N LYS A 673 -12.43 -34.69 7.95
CA LYS A 673 -12.85 -33.39 8.42
C LYS A 673 -13.64 -32.65 7.34
N GLN A 674 -14.77 -32.08 7.74
CA GLN A 674 -15.64 -31.33 6.83
C GLN A 674 -15.17 -29.86 6.74
N VAL A 675 -15.06 -29.37 5.52
CA VAL A 675 -14.74 -27.98 5.20
C VAL A 675 -15.62 -27.53 4.04
N GLU A 676 -16.19 -26.36 4.14
CA GLU A 676 -16.89 -25.73 3.03
C GLU A 676 -15.89 -25.01 2.12
N TYR A 677 -16.18 -25.03 0.83
CA TYR A 677 -15.28 -24.43 -0.14
C TYR A 677 -16.04 -23.69 -1.23
N PHE A 678 -15.54 -22.50 -1.59
CA PHE A 678 -16.03 -21.75 -2.74
C PHE A 678 -14.87 -21.17 -3.53
N VAL A 679 -14.86 -21.42 -4.86
CA VAL A 679 -13.87 -20.85 -5.78
C VAL A 679 -14.50 -19.74 -6.59
N TYR A 680 -13.74 -18.65 -6.77
CA TYR A 680 -14.04 -17.59 -7.76
C TYR A 680 -13.20 -17.85 -9.00
N PRO A 681 -13.79 -18.41 -10.09
CA PRO A 681 -13.08 -18.66 -11.32
C PRO A 681 -12.53 -17.35 -11.92
N GLU A 682 -11.31 -17.43 -12.50
CA GLU A 682 -10.60 -16.32 -13.16
C GLU A 682 -10.22 -15.14 -12.25
N HIS A 683 -10.67 -15.10 -11.01
CA HIS A 683 -10.24 -14.06 -10.08
C HIS A 683 -8.82 -14.28 -9.59
N PRO A 684 -7.99 -13.20 -9.54
CA PRO A 684 -6.70 -13.19 -8.88
C PRO A 684 -6.86 -13.23 -7.35
N HIS A 685 -5.82 -12.85 -6.62
CA HIS A 685 -5.82 -12.85 -5.15
C HIS A 685 -7.01 -12.12 -4.52
N ASN A 686 -7.48 -11.03 -5.12
CA ASN A 686 -8.63 -10.28 -4.65
C ASN A 686 -9.83 -10.41 -5.60
N VAL A 687 -10.99 -10.74 -5.06
CA VAL A 687 -12.25 -10.71 -5.82
C VAL A 687 -12.69 -9.25 -5.99
N GLY A 688 -12.70 -8.79 -7.23
CA GLY A 688 -12.98 -7.40 -7.59
C GLY A 688 -14.33 -7.19 -8.26
N GLY A 689 -14.61 -5.93 -8.63
CA GLY A 689 -15.77 -5.57 -9.42
C GLY A 689 -17.12 -5.90 -8.73
N LYS A 690 -18.09 -6.31 -9.53
CA LYS A 690 -19.44 -6.68 -9.05
C LYS A 690 -19.44 -7.98 -8.24
N ASP A 691 -18.52 -8.88 -8.53
CA ASP A 691 -18.42 -10.19 -7.86
C ASP A 691 -18.01 -10.05 -6.40
N ARG A 692 -17.43 -8.90 -6.01
CA ARG A 692 -17.20 -8.57 -4.60
C ARG A 692 -18.50 -8.49 -3.80
N VAL A 693 -19.62 -8.13 -4.40
CA VAL A 693 -20.94 -8.16 -3.73
C VAL A 693 -21.32 -9.59 -3.40
N HIS A 694 -21.24 -10.49 -4.39
CA HIS A 694 -21.50 -11.91 -4.19
C HIS A 694 -20.59 -12.53 -3.10
N LEU A 695 -19.31 -12.13 -3.09
CA LEU A 695 -18.36 -12.56 -2.05
C LEU A 695 -18.86 -12.19 -0.64
N PHE A 696 -19.22 -10.93 -0.42
CA PHE A 696 -19.62 -10.47 0.89
C PHE A 696 -21.02 -10.97 1.30
N GLU A 697 -21.93 -11.17 0.35
CA GLU A 697 -23.22 -11.84 0.60
C GLU A 697 -23.02 -13.30 1.02
N LYS A 698 -22.09 -14.02 0.39
CA LYS A 698 -21.74 -15.39 0.80
C LYS A 698 -21.13 -15.44 2.20
N ILE A 699 -20.25 -14.50 2.55
CA ILE A 699 -19.68 -14.37 3.90
C ILE A 699 -20.79 -14.07 4.92
N GLU A 700 -21.65 -13.10 4.64
CA GLU A 700 -22.78 -12.74 5.49
C GLU A 700 -23.72 -13.95 5.72
N GLN A 701 -24.08 -14.65 4.65
CA GLN A 701 -24.95 -15.83 4.71
C GLN A 701 -24.34 -16.94 5.57
N PHE A 702 -23.04 -17.19 5.41
CA PHE A 702 -22.33 -18.19 6.23
C PHE A 702 -22.40 -17.86 7.73
N PHE A 703 -22.24 -16.62 8.12
CA PHE A 703 -22.38 -16.21 9.52
C PHE A 703 -23.82 -16.27 10.02
N LEU A 704 -24.80 -15.90 9.20
CA LEU A 704 -26.22 -16.01 9.54
C LEU A 704 -26.64 -17.46 9.81
N GLU A 705 -26.04 -18.42 9.12
CA GLU A 705 -26.36 -19.86 9.29
C GLU A 705 -25.63 -20.51 10.47
N ASN A 706 -24.52 -19.90 10.95
CA ASN A 706 -23.64 -20.58 11.91
C ASN A 706 -23.42 -19.81 13.23
N LEU A 707 -23.92 -18.60 13.38
CA LEU A 707 -23.89 -17.79 14.59
C LEU A 707 -25.30 -17.37 15.01
#